data_a30fd9828803e37f4bfd25221a2af02c
#
_entry.id   a30fd9828803e37f4bfd25221a2af02c
#
_cell.length_a   1.000
_cell.length_b   1.000
_cell.length_c   1.000
_cell.angle_alpha   90.00
_cell.angle_beta   90.00
_cell.angle_gamma   90.00
#
_symmetry.space_group_name_H-M   'P 1'
#
loop_
_entity.id
_entity.type
_entity.pdbx_description
1 polymer ?
#
loop_
_entity_poly.entity_id
_entity_poly.type
_entity_poly.pdbx_seq_one_letter_code
_entity_poly.pdbx_strand_id
1 'polypeptide(L)'
;MSKTKGRLTLPSQANFLKETKELIERWGADAIRDSDGTKLDEATKQLDAKIYTTYFVARNHNEFAEKHMEECQQIYVMSKFHLATSNELEIPFMDGYFTDQVQPDYVHDEKLYWEVIDRTTGKVVSVENWVLDKERNIVTVHGAEAFHEYTVSFLVYAIWDPTQMYNHITNNWGKVPHDIPFDVRQPASNGYMQTYLKNWLKENPDTDVVRFTTFFYHFTLIFNQLGKEKFVDWFGYGASVSVAALEAFAKEKGYRLRAEDIVDEGYYNSTFRTPSKAYLDYIDFIQKFVATEAKKLVDLAHDAGKEAMMFLGDNWIGTEPYGKYFKEIGLDAVVGSVGGGATLRMISDIPHVKYTEGRFLPYFFPDVFREGNDPTIEANKNWLSARRAIMRNPIDRIGYGGYLSLAYQFPKFVDYIEQVTDEFREIYDVVKHTKPYVGLKVAILNAWGKLRTWQSHMVAHELPYKQIYSYLGIMEALSGASVDVQFISFEDILTIDVLKDVDVIINAGDAGTAFSGGDVWKNPELLTKIREFVYNGGGFVGVGEPTAVHHQGRYFQLADVLGVEREMGYSLSTDKYFTKELDTHFITEDIQDKRKIDFGEGMKNVYGLTEHTEVLEFSNPKVSQEVEGIVMPANAEGKEFGEIHLAANPYGKGRGVYLAGLPYSPENTRLLLRALYYAAAKEQEFKKWYSSNLSVEVHAYPEKGLYAIVNNTNEAQETEVYDGNGNHETVIMNPSEIRWEHM
;
A
#
# COMPACT_ATOMS: atom_id res chain seq x y z
N MET A 1 -33.11 18.86 16.19
CA MET A 1 -33.11 17.82 15.15
C MET A 1 -32.83 16.50 15.85
N SER A 2 -33.53 15.40 15.52
CA SER A 2 -33.13 14.09 16.06
C SER A 2 -31.77 13.76 15.52
N LYS A 3 -30.82 13.36 16.37
CA LYS A 3 -29.48 12.92 15.92
C LYS A 3 -29.65 11.79 14.92
N THR A 4 -28.94 11.89 13.81
CA THR A 4 -28.82 10.78 12.86
C THR A 4 -28.08 9.62 13.54
N LYS A 5 -28.51 8.39 13.28
CA LYS A 5 -27.92 7.18 13.87
C LYS A 5 -27.45 6.25 12.76
N GLY A 6 -26.55 5.36 13.12
CA GLY A 6 -26.06 4.31 12.25
C GLY A 6 -24.69 4.58 11.64
N ARG A 7 -24.20 3.62 10.88
CA ARG A 7 -22.93 3.66 10.15
C ARG A 7 -21.68 3.79 11.02
N LEU A 8 -21.79 3.45 12.30
CA LEU A 8 -20.66 3.46 13.23
C LEU A 8 -20.57 2.15 13.99
N THR A 9 -19.39 1.55 13.98
CA THR A 9 -19.04 0.40 14.80
C THR A 9 -18.21 0.85 16.01
N LEU A 10 -18.74 0.63 17.21
CA LEU A 10 -18.11 1.00 18.48
C LEU A 10 -17.31 -0.19 19.03
N PRO A 11 -16.00 -0.07 19.30
CA PRO A 11 -15.29 -1.07 20.08
C PRO A 11 -15.73 -1.03 21.53
N SER A 12 -15.91 -2.21 22.15
CA SER A 12 -16.27 -2.33 23.57
C SER A 12 -15.56 -3.52 24.22
N GLN A 13 -15.70 -3.64 25.52
CA GLN A 13 -15.07 -4.68 26.33
C GLN A 13 -15.85 -4.92 27.61
N ALA A 14 -15.51 -5.98 28.35
CA ALA A 14 -16.13 -6.30 29.64
C ALA A 14 -15.98 -5.14 30.64
N ASN A 15 -17.00 -4.98 31.49
CA ASN A 15 -17.10 -3.95 32.54
C ASN A 15 -17.21 -2.50 32.02
N PHE A 16 -17.58 -2.27 30.77
CA PHE A 16 -17.77 -0.95 30.14
C PHE A 16 -19.21 -0.74 29.62
N LEU A 17 -20.19 -1.39 30.23
CA LEU A 17 -21.58 -1.29 29.77
C LEU A 17 -22.14 0.15 29.86
N LYS A 18 -21.83 0.88 30.92
CA LYS A 18 -22.30 2.26 31.10
C LYS A 18 -21.72 3.19 30.00
N GLU A 19 -20.44 3.14 29.83
CA GLU A 19 -19.69 3.93 28.82
C GLU A 19 -20.10 3.55 27.40
N THR A 20 -20.31 2.27 27.15
CA THR A 20 -20.81 1.77 25.87
C THR A 20 -22.20 2.33 25.56
N LYS A 21 -23.14 2.32 26.51
CA LYS A 21 -24.47 2.91 26.34
C LYS A 21 -24.42 4.40 26.05
N GLU A 22 -23.58 5.14 26.78
CA GLU A 22 -23.40 6.57 26.58
C GLU A 22 -22.89 6.86 25.15
N LEU A 23 -21.86 6.14 24.67
CA LEU A 23 -21.29 6.38 23.37
C LEU A 23 -22.17 5.89 22.23
N ILE A 24 -22.97 4.84 22.41
CA ILE A 24 -24.01 4.45 21.45
C ILE A 24 -24.98 5.61 21.22
N GLU A 25 -25.40 6.25 22.29
CA GLU A 25 -26.32 7.38 22.19
C GLU A 25 -25.65 8.62 21.59
N ARG A 26 -24.47 8.99 22.09
CA ARG A 26 -23.74 10.18 21.64
C ARG A 26 -23.25 10.09 20.22
N TRP A 27 -22.59 8.99 19.86
CA TRP A 27 -22.01 8.79 18.53
C TRP A 27 -23.00 8.19 17.54
N GLY A 28 -24.16 7.73 18.00
CA GLY A 28 -25.16 7.10 17.15
C GLY A 28 -24.74 5.74 16.61
N ALA A 29 -23.93 4.97 17.36
CA ALA A 29 -23.48 3.67 16.92
C ALA A 29 -24.63 2.67 16.76
N ASP A 30 -24.59 1.84 15.73
CA ASP A 30 -25.56 0.78 15.41
C ASP A 30 -24.92 -0.62 15.40
N ALA A 31 -23.61 -0.69 15.66
CA ALA A 31 -22.90 -1.94 15.85
C ALA A 31 -21.87 -1.82 16.99
N ILE A 32 -21.66 -2.92 17.67
CA ILE A 32 -20.68 -3.08 18.76
C ILE A 32 -19.77 -4.24 18.37
N ARG A 33 -18.47 -4.07 18.50
CA ARG A 33 -17.51 -5.14 18.36
C ARG A 33 -16.75 -5.39 19.64
N ASP A 34 -16.34 -6.62 19.86
CA ASP A 34 -15.35 -6.95 20.89
C ASP A 34 -13.99 -6.35 20.53
N SER A 35 -13.22 -5.97 21.54
CA SER A 35 -11.82 -5.59 21.39
C SER A 35 -10.95 -6.85 21.42
N ASP A 36 -9.83 -6.83 20.67
CA ASP A 36 -8.94 -7.99 20.54
C ASP A 36 -8.51 -8.51 21.93
N GLY A 37 -8.65 -9.81 22.15
CA GLY A 37 -8.33 -10.46 23.42
C GLY A 37 -9.35 -10.23 24.55
N THR A 38 -10.49 -9.59 24.28
CA THR A 38 -11.55 -9.35 25.26
C THR A 38 -12.87 -10.03 24.86
N LYS A 39 -13.85 -10.00 25.77
CA LYS A 39 -15.22 -10.43 25.49
C LYS A 39 -16.18 -9.33 25.90
N LEU A 40 -17.33 -9.26 25.24
CA LEU A 40 -18.42 -8.38 25.62
C LEU A 40 -19.18 -8.96 26.81
N ASP A 41 -19.63 -8.09 27.72
CA ASP A 41 -20.59 -8.47 28.77
C ASP A 41 -21.91 -8.95 28.14
N GLU A 42 -22.59 -9.90 28.75
CA GLU A 42 -23.89 -10.38 28.28
C GLU A 42 -24.93 -9.23 28.20
N ALA A 43 -24.88 -8.28 29.13
CA ALA A 43 -25.74 -7.09 29.11
C ALA A 43 -25.41 -6.15 27.92
N THR A 44 -24.17 -6.11 27.44
CA THR A 44 -23.74 -5.35 26.25
C THR A 44 -24.30 -5.98 24.98
N LYS A 45 -24.35 -7.30 24.92
CA LYS A 45 -24.91 -8.05 23.77
C LYS A 45 -26.43 -7.88 23.64
N GLN A 46 -27.13 -7.43 24.68
CA GLN A 46 -28.58 -7.17 24.69
C GLN A 46 -28.93 -5.72 24.27
N LEU A 47 -27.97 -4.89 23.94
CA LEU A 47 -28.22 -3.54 23.45
C LEU A 47 -28.78 -3.60 22.02
N ASP A 48 -29.53 -2.55 21.63
CA ASP A 48 -30.07 -2.40 20.26
C ASP A 48 -28.97 -2.01 19.27
N ALA A 49 -28.06 -2.95 19.01
CA ALA A 49 -26.94 -2.81 18.08
C ALA A 49 -26.51 -4.19 17.56
N LYS A 50 -26.04 -4.25 16.32
CA LYS A 50 -25.44 -5.47 15.78
C LYS A 50 -24.18 -5.86 16.56
N ILE A 51 -23.99 -7.14 16.81
CA ILE A 51 -22.80 -7.66 17.50
C ILE A 51 -21.82 -8.23 16.47
N TYR A 52 -20.65 -7.61 16.40
CA TYR A 52 -19.52 -8.08 15.58
C TYR A 52 -18.55 -8.81 16.50
N THR A 53 -18.34 -10.10 16.23
CA THR A 53 -17.44 -10.91 17.05
C THR A 53 -16.21 -11.30 16.26
N THR A 54 -15.05 -11.01 16.83
CA THR A 54 -13.75 -11.36 16.26
C THR A 54 -13.54 -12.88 16.28
N TYR A 55 -13.12 -13.43 15.14
CA TYR A 55 -12.80 -14.84 14.98
C TYR A 55 -11.42 -15.03 14.33
N PHE A 56 -10.57 -15.81 14.98
CA PHE A 56 -9.26 -16.20 14.48
C PHE A 56 -9.34 -17.63 13.90
N VAL A 57 -8.85 -17.82 12.68
CA VAL A 57 -8.94 -19.11 11.99
C VAL A 57 -7.77 -20.03 12.35
N ALA A 58 -6.54 -19.53 12.27
CA ALA A 58 -5.32 -20.32 12.36
C ALA A 58 -4.44 -20.00 13.57
N ARG A 59 -4.94 -19.29 14.56
CA ARG A 59 -4.26 -19.03 15.83
C ARG A 59 -5.24 -19.12 17.01
N ASN A 60 -4.76 -19.08 18.24
CA ASN A 60 -5.50 -19.41 19.48
C ASN A 60 -5.94 -20.88 19.55
N HIS A 61 -5.18 -21.79 18.90
CA HIS A 61 -5.50 -23.22 18.79
C HIS A 61 -4.32 -24.11 19.21
N ASN A 62 -3.52 -23.67 20.18
CA ASN A 62 -2.31 -24.38 20.60
C ASN A 62 -2.55 -25.85 20.97
N GLU A 63 -3.65 -26.17 21.64
CA GLU A 63 -3.95 -27.55 22.00
C GLU A 63 -4.01 -28.50 20.78
N PHE A 64 -4.51 -27.99 19.64
CA PHE A 64 -4.50 -28.71 18.38
C PHE A 64 -3.10 -28.67 17.73
N ALA A 65 -2.51 -27.49 17.63
CA ALA A 65 -1.24 -27.28 16.93
C ALA A 65 -0.08 -28.10 17.56
N GLU A 66 -0.03 -28.15 18.90
CA GLU A 66 0.98 -28.95 19.64
C GLU A 66 0.89 -30.46 19.36
N LYS A 67 -0.29 -30.96 19.00
CA LYS A 67 -0.51 -32.37 18.61
C LYS A 67 -0.24 -32.63 17.13
N HIS A 68 -0.10 -31.59 16.34
CA HIS A 68 0.05 -31.63 14.88
C HIS A 68 1.15 -30.65 14.41
N MET A 69 2.30 -30.68 15.09
CA MET A 69 3.43 -29.78 14.75
C MET A 69 3.90 -29.94 13.30
N GLU A 70 3.72 -31.13 12.71
CA GLU A 70 4.02 -31.41 11.30
C GLU A 70 3.09 -30.69 10.32
N GLU A 71 1.94 -30.21 10.79
CA GLU A 71 0.96 -29.43 10.02
C GLU A 71 1.06 -27.93 10.29
N CYS A 72 2.07 -27.44 11.01
CA CYS A 72 2.30 -26.02 11.22
C CYS A 72 2.71 -25.31 9.93
N GLN A 73 2.49 -24.01 9.89
CA GLN A 73 2.92 -23.17 8.77
C GLN A 73 4.44 -23.20 8.61
N GLN A 74 4.89 -23.16 7.37
CA GLN A 74 6.31 -23.17 7.02
C GLN A 74 6.69 -21.91 6.26
N ILE A 75 7.93 -21.48 6.43
CA ILE A 75 8.51 -20.28 5.82
C ILE A 75 9.88 -20.64 5.27
N TYR A 76 10.21 -20.14 4.07
CA TYR A 76 11.60 -20.12 3.62
C TYR A 76 12.37 -18.98 4.29
N VAL A 77 13.55 -19.29 4.78
CA VAL A 77 14.49 -18.30 5.32
C VAL A 77 15.90 -18.54 4.76
N MET A 78 16.76 -17.52 4.83
CA MET A 78 18.11 -17.55 4.27
C MET A 78 19.14 -17.31 5.38
N SER A 79 20.23 -18.07 5.39
CA SER A 79 21.37 -17.84 6.27
C SER A 79 22.01 -16.47 6.01
N LYS A 80 22.89 -16.04 6.90
CA LYS A 80 23.83 -14.95 6.59
C LYS A 80 24.73 -15.36 5.41
N PHE A 81 25.37 -14.37 4.78
CA PHE A 81 26.44 -14.59 3.82
C PHE A 81 27.68 -15.09 4.55
N HIS A 82 28.27 -16.15 4.03
CA HIS A 82 29.48 -16.76 4.59
C HIS A 82 30.59 -16.83 3.54
N LEU A 83 31.73 -16.25 3.87
CA LEU A 83 32.88 -16.21 2.97
C LEU A 83 33.68 -17.54 3.10
N ALA A 84 33.87 -18.24 1.98
CA ALA A 84 34.76 -19.38 1.88
C ALA A 84 36.23 -18.90 1.87
N THR A 85 37.08 -19.49 2.69
CA THR A 85 38.54 -19.25 2.70
C THR A 85 39.33 -20.46 2.21
N SER A 86 38.67 -21.57 1.94
CA SER A 86 39.21 -22.82 1.40
C SER A 86 38.14 -23.52 0.55
N ASN A 87 38.44 -24.73 0.09
CA ASN A 87 37.49 -25.56 -0.67
C ASN A 87 36.43 -26.28 0.22
N GLU A 88 36.44 -26.01 1.50
CA GLU A 88 35.42 -26.47 2.45
C GLU A 88 34.92 -25.30 3.29
N LEU A 89 33.58 -25.15 3.40
CA LEU A 89 32.96 -24.09 4.14
C LEU A 89 31.83 -24.65 5.03
N GLU A 90 31.90 -24.40 6.33
CA GLU A 90 30.80 -24.63 7.27
C GLU A 90 29.92 -23.37 7.38
N ILE A 91 28.62 -23.54 7.20
CA ILE A 91 27.61 -22.49 7.31
C ILE A 91 26.66 -22.79 8.47
N PRO A 92 26.80 -22.10 9.62
CA PRO A 92 25.81 -22.18 10.69
C PRO A 92 24.55 -21.43 10.30
N PHE A 93 23.64 -22.09 9.58
CA PHE A 93 22.54 -21.44 8.88
C PHE A 93 21.49 -20.80 9.81
N MET A 94 21.37 -21.24 11.06
CA MET A 94 20.48 -20.65 12.07
C MET A 94 21.05 -19.40 12.75
N ASP A 95 22.30 -19.05 12.49
CA ASP A 95 22.91 -17.88 13.09
C ASP A 95 22.15 -16.59 12.74
N GLY A 96 21.78 -15.84 13.79
CA GLY A 96 21.06 -14.58 13.65
C GLY A 96 19.55 -14.70 13.64
N TYR A 97 18.99 -15.90 13.84
CA TYR A 97 17.57 -16.10 14.01
C TYR A 97 17.14 -16.16 15.48
N PHE A 98 15.90 -15.75 15.75
CA PHE A 98 15.25 -15.93 17.03
C PHE A 98 14.67 -17.34 17.11
N THR A 99 15.35 -18.24 17.83
CA THR A 99 15.03 -19.68 17.81
C THR A 99 13.70 -20.05 18.44
N ASP A 100 13.14 -19.18 19.28
CA ASP A 100 11.78 -19.38 19.84
C ASP A 100 10.66 -19.14 18.80
N GLN A 101 10.99 -18.51 17.66
CA GLN A 101 10.04 -18.21 16.60
C GLN A 101 9.97 -19.30 15.53
N VAL A 102 11.09 -19.88 15.19
CA VAL A 102 11.24 -20.77 14.04
C VAL A 102 12.06 -22.01 14.37
N GLN A 103 11.65 -23.13 13.79
CA GLN A 103 12.34 -24.40 13.92
C GLN A 103 12.65 -24.98 12.54
N PRO A 104 13.90 -25.37 12.23
CA PRO A 104 14.22 -25.98 10.93
C PRO A 104 13.38 -27.22 10.63
N ASP A 105 12.99 -27.35 9.39
CA ASP A 105 12.32 -28.55 8.90
C ASP A 105 13.35 -29.69 8.68
N TYR A 106 13.38 -30.63 9.61
CA TYR A 106 14.23 -31.82 9.53
C TYR A 106 13.44 -33.10 9.16
N VAL A 107 12.13 -32.93 8.88
CA VAL A 107 11.22 -34.04 8.53
C VAL A 107 11.30 -34.34 7.03
N HIS A 108 11.31 -33.31 6.21
CA HIS A 108 11.33 -33.43 4.77
C HIS A 108 12.76 -33.47 4.22
N ASP A 109 12.90 -33.96 2.99
CA ASP A 109 14.20 -34.10 2.32
C ASP A 109 14.83 -32.74 2.03
N GLU A 110 15.85 -32.40 2.77
CA GLU A 110 16.57 -31.13 2.58
C GLU A 110 17.19 -30.98 1.19
N LYS A 111 17.54 -32.10 0.54
CA LYS A 111 18.12 -32.07 -0.82
C LYS A 111 17.10 -31.64 -1.89
N LEU A 112 15.82 -31.82 -1.58
CA LEU A 112 14.73 -31.45 -2.49
C LEU A 112 14.21 -30.03 -2.27
N TYR A 113 14.23 -29.56 -1.01
CA TYR A 113 13.58 -28.30 -0.64
C TYR A 113 14.55 -27.18 -0.26
N TRP A 114 15.79 -27.47 0.12
CA TRP A 114 16.76 -26.46 0.47
C TRP A 114 17.70 -26.19 -0.70
N GLU A 115 18.26 -24.97 -0.75
CA GLU A 115 19.26 -24.59 -1.74
C GLU A 115 20.46 -23.95 -1.08
N VAL A 116 21.66 -24.33 -1.55
CA VAL A 116 22.91 -23.64 -1.28
C VAL A 116 23.28 -22.86 -2.54
N ILE A 117 23.56 -21.57 -2.37
CA ILE A 117 23.87 -20.68 -3.49
C ILE A 117 25.22 -20.00 -3.27
N ASP A 118 26.08 -20.08 -4.27
CA ASP A 118 27.25 -19.23 -4.40
C ASP A 118 26.77 -17.83 -4.84
N ARG A 119 26.71 -16.90 -3.91
CA ARG A 119 26.22 -15.53 -4.15
C ARG A 119 27.16 -14.68 -4.98
N THR A 120 28.45 -15.06 -5.06
CA THR A 120 29.41 -14.36 -5.94
C THR A 120 29.11 -14.61 -7.41
N THR A 121 28.62 -15.82 -7.75
CA THR A 121 28.32 -16.20 -9.14
C THR A 121 26.84 -16.31 -9.43
N GLY A 122 25.97 -16.36 -8.41
CA GLY A 122 24.54 -16.67 -8.53
C GLY A 122 24.21 -18.12 -8.83
N LYS A 123 25.20 -19.02 -8.80
CA LYS A 123 25.02 -20.45 -9.13
C LYS A 123 24.57 -21.27 -7.92
N VAL A 124 23.64 -22.17 -8.18
CA VAL A 124 23.24 -23.18 -7.22
C VAL A 124 24.38 -24.20 -7.05
N VAL A 125 24.73 -24.50 -5.81
CA VAL A 125 25.66 -25.57 -5.48
C VAL A 125 24.93 -26.92 -5.64
N SER A 126 25.55 -27.83 -6.38
CA SER A 126 24.96 -29.18 -6.59
C SER A 126 24.70 -29.88 -5.25
N VAL A 127 23.59 -30.60 -5.17
CA VAL A 127 23.13 -31.26 -3.94
C VAL A 127 24.14 -32.29 -3.38
N GLU A 128 25.03 -32.84 -4.25
CA GLU A 128 26.09 -33.75 -3.85
C GLU A 128 27.25 -33.03 -3.15
N ASN A 129 27.38 -31.71 -3.33
CA ASN A 129 28.49 -30.91 -2.86
C ASN A 129 28.23 -30.23 -1.51
N TRP A 130 27.15 -30.55 -0.83
CA TRP A 130 26.93 -30.08 0.53
C TRP A 130 26.23 -31.12 1.40
N VAL A 131 26.46 -31.04 2.70
CA VAL A 131 25.92 -31.97 3.70
C VAL A 131 25.34 -31.17 4.86
N LEU A 132 24.19 -31.64 5.39
CA LEU A 132 23.53 -31.04 6.56
C LEU A 132 23.88 -31.84 7.82
N ASP A 133 24.43 -31.16 8.81
CA ASP A 133 24.56 -31.64 10.20
C ASP A 133 23.37 -31.07 11.01
N LYS A 134 22.35 -31.89 11.24
CA LYS A 134 21.12 -31.52 11.96
C LYS A 134 21.34 -31.22 13.45
N GLU A 135 22.38 -31.85 14.07
CA GLU A 135 22.64 -31.64 15.50
C GLU A 135 23.33 -30.29 15.75
N ARG A 136 24.22 -29.88 14.84
CA ARG A 136 24.95 -28.63 14.91
C ARG A 136 24.28 -27.46 14.21
N ASN A 137 23.21 -27.67 13.45
CA ASN A 137 22.62 -26.69 12.54
C ASN A 137 23.63 -26.10 11.53
N ILE A 138 24.45 -26.97 10.94
CA ILE A 138 25.51 -26.58 10.01
C ILE A 138 25.28 -27.27 8.65
N VAL A 139 25.41 -26.47 7.58
CA VAL A 139 25.60 -27.00 6.23
C VAL A 139 27.09 -26.88 5.88
N THR A 140 27.70 -28.00 5.52
CA THR A 140 29.09 -28.01 5.03
C THR A 140 29.07 -28.08 3.51
N VAL A 141 29.69 -27.10 2.85
CA VAL A 141 29.89 -27.06 1.41
C VAL A 141 31.26 -27.61 1.07
N HIS A 142 31.29 -28.63 0.19
CA HIS A 142 32.52 -29.20 -0.33
C HIS A 142 32.79 -28.67 -1.76
N GLY A 143 34.05 -28.38 -2.07
CA GLY A 143 34.42 -27.79 -3.35
C GLY A 143 34.03 -26.32 -3.46
N ALA A 144 33.93 -25.61 -2.35
CA ALA A 144 33.73 -24.17 -2.34
C ALA A 144 34.87 -23.44 -3.01
N GLU A 145 34.56 -22.40 -3.77
CA GLU A 145 35.57 -21.50 -4.35
C GLU A 145 36.05 -20.52 -3.26
N ALA A 146 37.36 -20.47 -3.04
CA ALA A 146 37.91 -19.54 -2.06
C ALA A 146 37.59 -18.08 -2.42
N PHE A 147 37.20 -17.30 -1.41
CA PHE A 147 36.78 -15.91 -1.49
C PHE A 147 35.43 -15.67 -2.22
N HIS A 148 34.64 -16.73 -2.43
CA HIS A 148 33.22 -16.58 -2.77
C HIS A 148 32.36 -16.59 -1.49
N GLU A 149 31.23 -15.92 -1.58
CA GLU A 149 30.22 -15.90 -0.49
C GLU A 149 29.09 -16.87 -0.80
N TYR A 150 28.64 -17.58 0.21
CA TYR A 150 27.59 -18.59 0.10
C TYR A 150 26.46 -18.34 1.08
N THR A 151 25.24 -18.76 0.72
CA THR A 151 24.08 -18.79 1.59
C THR A 151 23.36 -20.13 1.48
N VAL A 152 22.61 -20.45 2.53
CA VAL A 152 21.66 -21.56 2.56
C VAL A 152 20.27 -20.98 2.65
N SER A 153 19.39 -21.35 1.72
CA SER A 153 17.95 -21.08 1.79
C SER A 153 17.24 -22.36 2.24
N PHE A 154 16.48 -22.29 3.34
CA PHE A 154 15.97 -23.47 4.02
C PHE A 154 14.55 -23.25 4.58
N LEU A 155 13.80 -24.33 4.75
CA LEU A 155 12.46 -24.30 5.34
C LEU A 155 12.52 -24.37 6.86
N VAL A 156 11.67 -23.58 7.49
CA VAL A 156 11.41 -23.62 8.93
C VAL A 156 9.92 -23.75 9.20
N TYR A 157 9.56 -24.39 10.31
CA TYR A 157 8.23 -24.27 10.89
C TYR A 157 8.12 -22.98 11.69
N ALA A 158 7.00 -22.28 11.54
CA ALA A 158 6.65 -21.16 12.40
C ALA A 158 6.05 -21.69 13.70
N ILE A 159 6.74 -21.49 14.83
CA ILE A 159 6.32 -21.95 16.15
C ILE A 159 5.91 -20.83 17.09
N TRP A 160 5.89 -19.61 16.59
CA TRP A 160 5.29 -18.43 17.21
C TRP A 160 4.65 -17.56 16.13
N ASP A 161 3.33 -17.32 16.27
CA ASP A 161 2.60 -16.45 15.35
C ASP A 161 3.22 -15.05 15.30
N PRO A 162 3.54 -14.52 14.12
CA PRO A 162 4.25 -13.24 13.99
C PRO A 162 3.43 -12.05 14.50
N THR A 163 2.11 -12.07 14.40
CA THR A 163 1.25 -10.99 14.93
C THR A 163 1.26 -10.98 16.45
N GLN A 164 1.15 -12.15 17.07
CA GLN A 164 1.22 -12.27 18.52
C GLN A 164 2.61 -11.84 19.03
N MET A 165 3.67 -12.27 18.38
CA MET A 165 5.03 -11.90 18.72
C MET A 165 5.24 -10.38 18.60
N TYR A 166 4.78 -9.78 17.53
CA TYR A 166 4.83 -8.33 17.31
C TYR A 166 4.13 -7.58 18.47
N ASN A 167 2.89 -7.95 18.78
CA ASN A 167 2.14 -7.34 19.86
C ASN A 167 2.77 -7.55 21.25
N HIS A 168 3.39 -8.71 21.48
CA HIS A 168 4.13 -8.98 22.70
C HIS A 168 5.30 -8.00 22.88
N ILE A 169 6.04 -7.72 21.81
CA ILE A 169 7.19 -6.80 21.83
C ILE A 169 6.71 -5.34 21.91
N THR A 170 5.78 -4.92 21.04
CA THR A 170 5.37 -3.51 20.90
C THR A 170 4.44 -3.05 22.01
N ASN A 171 3.54 -3.90 22.50
CA ASN A 171 2.54 -3.58 23.50
C ASN A 171 2.88 -4.09 24.90
N ASN A 172 4.03 -4.73 25.06
CA ASN A 172 4.51 -5.27 26.35
C ASN A 172 3.46 -6.17 27.05
N TRP A 173 2.90 -7.13 26.32
CA TRP A 173 1.85 -8.03 26.82
C TRP A 173 2.29 -9.02 27.91
N GLY A 174 3.56 -8.99 28.31
CA GLY A 174 4.12 -9.90 29.31
C GLY A 174 4.34 -11.32 28.74
N LYS A 175 4.52 -12.29 29.61
CA LYS A 175 4.71 -13.70 29.22
C LYS A 175 3.36 -14.33 28.94
N VAL A 176 3.09 -14.63 27.67
CA VAL A 176 1.91 -15.40 27.20
C VAL A 176 2.42 -16.65 26.49
N PRO A 177 1.65 -17.75 26.45
CA PRO A 177 1.97 -18.90 25.60
C PRO A 177 2.09 -18.46 24.14
N HIS A 178 3.06 -18.99 23.41
CA HIS A 178 3.21 -18.72 21.98
C HIS A 178 2.04 -19.33 21.22
N ASP A 179 1.34 -18.52 20.42
CA ASP A 179 0.37 -19.02 19.47
C ASP A 179 1.10 -19.70 18.31
N ILE A 180 0.71 -20.93 17.99
CA ILE A 180 1.34 -21.75 16.95
C ILE A 180 0.39 -21.78 15.74
N PRO A 181 0.76 -21.18 14.59
CA PRO A 181 -0.09 -21.16 13.41
C PRO A 181 -0.03 -22.49 12.64
N PHE A 182 -1.17 -23.14 12.44
CA PHE A 182 -1.27 -24.34 11.60
C PHE A 182 -1.57 -24.00 10.13
N ASP A 183 -1.20 -24.88 9.21
CA ASP A 183 -1.43 -24.74 7.79
C ASP A 183 -2.72 -25.47 7.37
N VAL A 184 -3.73 -24.72 6.99
CA VAL A 184 -5.04 -25.25 6.57
C VAL A 184 -5.00 -26.05 5.26
N ARG A 185 -3.89 -26.07 4.55
CA ARG A 185 -3.67 -26.95 3.41
C ARG A 185 -3.54 -28.42 3.84
N GLN A 186 -3.16 -28.65 5.07
CA GLN A 186 -3.00 -29.95 5.65
C GLN A 186 -4.36 -30.56 6.04
N PRO A 187 -4.55 -31.89 5.86
CA PRO A 187 -5.87 -32.51 6.02
C PRO A 187 -6.46 -32.43 7.43
N ALA A 188 -5.67 -32.66 8.49
CA ALA A 188 -6.17 -32.61 9.86
C ALA A 188 -6.53 -31.16 10.25
N SER A 189 -5.67 -30.21 9.90
CA SER A 189 -5.88 -28.79 10.11
C SER A 189 -7.13 -28.27 9.39
N ASN A 190 -7.36 -28.69 8.15
CA ASN A 190 -8.55 -28.31 7.38
C ASN A 190 -9.85 -28.82 8.02
N GLY A 191 -9.87 -30.09 8.43
CA GLY A 191 -11.03 -30.69 9.11
C GLY A 191 -11.29 -30.02 10.47
N TYR A 192 -10.23 -29.77 11.25
CA TYR A 192 -10.31 -29.11 12.53
C TYR A 192 -10.90 -27.70 12.42
N MET A 193 -10.38 -26.89 11.52
CA MET A 193 -10.82 -25.52 11.27
C MET A 193 -12.34 -25.43 11.04
N GLN A 194 -12.86 -26.26 10.15
CA GLN A 194 -14.28 -26.26 9.83
C GLN A 194 -15.14 -26.73 11.01
N THR A 195 -14.70 -27.76 11.72
CA THR A 195 -15.42 -28.32 12.88
C THR A 195 -15.42 -27.31 14.04
N TYR A 196 -14.31 -26.64 14.26
CA TYR A 196 -14.19 -25.64 15.31
C TYR A 196 -15.12 -24.46 15.05
N LEU A 197 -15.16 -23.92 13.83
CA LEU A 197 -16.09 -22.81 13.50
C LEU A 197 -17.56 -23.22 13.68
N LYS A 198 -17.94 -24.41 13.26
CA LYS A 198 -19.32 -24.93 13.48
C LYS A 198 -19.72 -24.94 14.94
N ASN A 199 -18.81 -25.34 15.83
CA ASN A 199 -19.07 -25.36 17.27
C ASN A 199 -19.08 -23.94 17.84
N TRP A 200 -18.12 -23.11 17.44
CA TRP A 200 -18.04 -21.72 17.87
C TRP A 200 -19.32 -20.92 17.52
N LEU A 201 -19.88 -21.13 16.32
CA LEU A 201 -21.14 -20.48 15.90
C LEU A 201 -22.31 -20.87 16.79
N LYS A 202 -22.39 -22.12 17.29
CA LYS A 202 -23.41 -22.56 18.23
C LYS A 202 -23.21 -21.95 19.62
N GLU A 203 -21.96 -21.75 20.04
CA GLU A 203 -21.59 -21.19 21.33
C GLU A 203 -21.73 -19.65 21.39
N ASN A 204 -21.77 -19.01 20.22
CA ASN A 204 -21.91 -17.56 20.08
C ASN A 204 -23.19 -17.17 19.31
N PRO A 205 -24.38 -17.51 19.83
CA PRO A 205 -25.64 -17.26 19.12
C PRO A 205 -25.94 -15.77 18.93
N ASP A 206 -25.44 -14.90 19.83
CA ASP A 206 -25.68 -13.46 19.80
C ASP A 206 -24.82 -12.71 18.76
N THR A 207 -23.87 -13.39 18.10
CA THR A 207 -23.10 -12.81 17.02
C THR A 207 -23.97 -12.57 15.79
N ASP A 208 -23.99 -11.35 15.27
CA ASP A 208 -24.63 -11.02 13.99
C ASP A 208 -23.65 -11.10 12.83
N VAL A 209 -22.41 -10.68 13.07
CA VAL A 209 -21.34 -10.64 12.06
C VAL A 209 -20.11 -11.37 12.59
N VAL A 210 -19.69 -12.43 11.89
CA VAL A 210 -18.41 -13.08 12.14
C VAL A 210 -17.33 -12.25 11.48
N ARG A 211 -16.47 -11.65 12.28
CA ARG A 211 -15.38 -10.81 11.81
C ARG A 211 -14.10 -11.62 11.79
N PHE A 212 -13.79 -12.22 10.63
CA PHE A 212 -12.54 -12.93 10.41
C PHE A 212 -11.37 -11.92 10.46
N THR A 213 -10.46 -12.09 11.42
CA THR A 213 -9.28 -11.22 11.53
C THR A 213 -8.27 -11.53 10.45
N THR A 214 -8.11 -12.78 10.14
CA THR A 214 -7.39 -13.29 8.96
C THR A 214 -8.03 -14.60 8.56
N PHE A 215 -7.85 -15.04 7.31
CA PHE A 215 -8.27 -16.39 6.99
C PHE A 215 -7.21 -17.41 7.42
N PHE A 216 -6.04 -17.44 6.80
CA PHE A 216 -5.14 -18.58 7.05
C PHE A 216 -3.70 -18.14 7.32
N TYR A 217 -3.19 -17.15 6.60
CA TYR A 217 -1.80 -16.79 6.62
C TYR A 217 -1.64 -15.34 7.04
N HIS A 218 -0.68 -15.09 7.91
CA HIS A 218 -0.32 -13.75 8.33
C HIS A 218 0.78 -13.17 7.43
N PHE A 219 1.07 -11.88 7.59
CA PHE A 219 2.25 -11.29 7.02
C PHE A 219 3.52 -12.03 7.50
N THR A 220 4.58 -11.96 6.71
CA THR A 220 5.86 -12.55 7.10
C THR A 220 6.66 -11.52 7.90
N LEU A 221 6.98 -11.87 9.15
CA LEU A 221 7.80 -11.07 10.05
C LEU A 221 8.77 -12.01 10.77
N ILE A 222 10.06 -11.82 10.55
CA ILE A 222 11.12 -12.64 11.16
C ILE A 222 12.02 -11.75 12.01
N PHE A 223 12.24 -12.19 13.24
CA PHE A 223 13.11 -11.52 14.20
C PHE A 223 14.49 -12.15 14.23
N ASN A 224 15.48 -11.32 14.56
CA ASN A 224 16.82 -11.79 14.86
C ASN A 224 16.95 -12.20 16.34
N GLN A 225 18.07 -12.78 16.70
CA GLN A 225 18.36 -13.23 18.07
C GLN A 225 18.31 -12.13 19.16
N LEU A 226 18.28 -10.86 18.76
CA LEU A 226 18.16 -9.71 19.65
C LEU A 226 16.71 -9.21 19.78
N GLY A 227 15.74 -9.93 19.20
CA GLY A 227 14.35 -9.50 19.16
C GLY A 227 14.11 -8.26 18.31
N LYS A 228 14.95 -8.03 17.29
CA LYS A 228 14.77 -6.98 16.29
C LYS A 228 14.31 -7.60 14.98
N GLU A 229 13.51 -6.85 14.24
CA GLU A 229 13.03 -7.27 12.95
C GLU A 229 14.22 -7.55 12.01
N LYS A 230 14.31 -8.77 11.52
CA LYS A 230 15.29 -9.19 10.53
C LYS A 230 14.79 -8.88 9.12
N PHE A 231 13.54 -9.20 8.85
CA PHE A 231 12.79 -8.70 7.70
C PHE A 231 11.28 -8.72 7.97
N VAL A 232 10.59 -7.86 7.26
CA VAL A 232 9.13 -7.76 7.27
C VAL A 232 8.64 -7.73 5.83
N ASP A 233 7.68 -8.59 5.52
CA ASP A 233 6.93 -8.53 4.29
C ASP A 233 5.43 -8.58 4.59
N TRP A 234 4.82 -7.40 4.58
CA TRP A 234 3.42 -7.24 4.90
C TRP A 234 2.47 -7.84 3.87
N PHE A 235 2.95 -8.03 2.63
CA PHE A 235 2.21 -8.62 1.52
C PHE A 235 2.73 -10.00 1.14
N GLY A 236 3.79 -10.45 1.82
CA GLY A 236 4.49 -11.68 1.48
C GLY A 236 3.60 -12.90 1.55
N TYR A 237 3.77 -13.76 0.60
CA TYR A 237 3.17 -15.08 0.60
C TYR A 237 4.08 -16.11 1.31
N GLY A 238 5.13 -15.62 1.97
CA GLY A 238 6.17 -16.43 2.61
C GLY A 238 5.66 -17.40 3.67
N ALA A 239 4.62 -17.01 4.42
CA ALA A 239 4.02 -17.86 5.47
C ALA A 239 3.19 -19.02 4.92
N SER A 240 3.00 -19.15 3.62
CA SER A 240 2.17 -20.16 2.97
C SER A 240 2.95 -21.27 2.25
N VAL A 241 4.28 -21.27 2.34
CA VAL A 241 5.19 -22.13 1.54
C VAL A 241 5.49 -23.49 2.18
N SER A 242 4.51 -24.13 2.78
CA SER A 242 4.68 -25.49 3.29
C SER A 242 5.04 -26.48 2.18
N VAL A 243 5.67 -27.61 2.54
CA VAL A 243 5.96 -28.67 1.59
C VAL A 243 4.69 -29.11 0.85
N ALA A 244 3.56 -29.19 1.56
CA ALA A 244 2.28 -29.49 0.93
C ALA A 244 1.88 -28.46 -0.13
N ALA A 245 2.15 -27.16 0.10
CA ALA A 245 1.91 -26.11 -0.87
C ALA A 245 2.84 -26.22 -2.07
N LEU A 246 4.13 -26.46 -1.85
CA LEU A 246 5.13 -26.63 -2.93
C LEU A 246 4.80 -27.79 -3.85
N GLU A 247 4.40 -28.94 -3.28
CA GLU A 247 3.98 -30.11 -4.07
C GLU A 247 2.67 -29.87 -4.85
N ALA A 248 1.70 -29.22 -4.22
CA ALA A 248 0.45 -28.86 -4.89
C ALA A 248 0.68 -27.85 -6.02
N PHE A 249 1.56 -26.86 -5.82
CA PHE A 249 1.98 -25.91 -6.84
C PHE A 249 2.62 -26.63 -8.04
N ALA A 250 3.60 -27.50 -7.76
CA ALA A 250 4.29 -28.24 -8.81
C ALA A 250 3.32 -29.07 -9.66
N LYS A 251 2.32 -29.67 -9.02
CA LYS A 251 1.27 -30.44 -9.71
C LYS A 251 0.35 -29.53 -10.55
N GLU A 252 -0.03 -28.36 -10.04
CA GLU A 252 -0.94 -27.44 -10.75
C GLU A 252 -0.25 -26.69 -11.88
N LYS A 253 0.94 -26.14 -11.62
CA LYS A 253 1.65 -25.28 -12.58
C LYS A 253 2.60 -26.04 -13.53
N GLY A 254 2.91 -27.30 -13.23
CA GLY A 254 3.76 -28.15 -14.08
C GLY A 254 5.28 -27.92 -13.91
N TYR A 255 5.68 -27.17 -12.90
CA TYR A 255 7.08 -26.98 -12.52
C TYR A 255 7.21 -26.77 -11.01
N ARG A 256 8.41 -27.00 -10.47
CA ARG A 256 8.70 -26.79 -9.04
C ARG A 256 9.21 -25.39 -8.79
N LEU A 257 8.73 -24.77 -7.71
CA LEU A 257 9.36 -23.59 -7.15
C LEU A 257 10.67 -23.98 -6.47
N ARG A 258 11.66 -23.14 -6.66
CA ARG A 258 12.93 -23.20 -5.95
C ARG A 258 12.82 -22.38 -4.66
N ALA A 259 13.68 -22.69 -3.68
CA ALA A 259 13.79 -21.86 -2.48
C ALA A 259 14.07 -20.40 -2.85
N GLU A 260 14.93 -20.17 -3.87
CA GLU A 260 15.29 -18.84 -4.35
C GLU A 260 14.12 -18.06 -4.96
N ASP A 261 13.12 -18.71 -5.56
CA ASP A 261 11.93 -18.04 -6.08
C ASP A 261 11.11 -17.34 -4.97
N ILE A 262 11.27 -17.80 -3.72
CA ILE A 262 10.62 -17.21 -2.54
C ILE A 262 11.58 -16.31 -1.78
N VAL A 263 12.83 -16.71 -1.61
CA VAL A 263 13.83 -15.96 -0.85
C VAL A 263 14.30 -14.71 -1.59
N ASP A 264 14.34 -14.74 -2.92
CA ASP A 264 14.64 -13.58 -3.78
C ASP A 264 15.90 -12.82 -3.32
N GLU A 265 17.04 -13.51 -3.27
CA GLU A 265 18.35 -12.95 -2.83
C GLU A 265 18.36 -12.41 -1.39
N GLY A 266 17.35 -12.70 -0.59
CA GLY A 266 17.14 -12.16 0.75
C GLY A 266 16.17 -10.99 0.82
N TYR A 267 15.53 -10.61 -0.29
CA TYR A 267 14.46 -9.59 -0.34
C TYR A 267 13.07 -10.17 -0.10
N TYR A 268 12.93 -11.49 -0.14
CA TYR A 268 11.69 -12.23 0.17
C TYR A 268 10.48 -11.76 -0.63
N ASN A 269 10.68 -11.41 -1.90
CA ASN A 269 9.65 -10.87 -2.78
C ASN A 269 8.86 -9.70 -2.15
N SER A 270 9.57 -8.80 -1.49
CA SER A 270 8.98 -7.58 -0.94
C SER A 270 8.09 -6.90 -1.97
N THR A 271 7.00 -6.28 -1.52
CA THR A 271 6.07 -5.54 -2.39
C THR A 271 6.74 -4.45 -3.23
N PHE A 272 7.93 -3.99 -2.80
CA PHE A 272 8.73 -2.99 -3.51
C PHE A 272 9.57 -3.58 -4.65
N ARG A 273 9.74 -4.90 -4.67
CA ARG A 273 10.47 -5.62 -5.74
C ARG A 273 9.55 -5.87 -6.92
N THR A 274 10.08 -5.73 -8.14
CA THR A 274 9.37 -6.18 -9.34
C THR A 274 9.18 -7.70 -9.26
N PRO A 275 7.95 -8.22 -9.26
CA PRO A 275 7.70 -9.63 -9.06
C PRO A 275 8.22 -10.45 -10.25
N SER A 276 8.82 -11.61 -9.96
CA SER A 276 9.16 -12.60 -10.97
C SER A 276 7.89 -13.32 -11.47
N LYS A 277 7.99 -13.95 -12.65
CA LYS A 277 6.89 -14.79 -13.17
C LYS A 277 6.56 -15.93 -12.20
N ALA A 278 7.56 -16.59 -11.65
CA ALA A 278 7.36 -17.66 -10.68
C ALA A 278 6.61 -17.19 -9.44
N TYR A 279 6.93 -16.01 -8.95
CA TYR A 279 6.24 -15.42 -7.80
C TYR A 279 4.79 -15.00 -8.14
N LEU A 280 4.53 -14.45 -9.32
CA LEU A 280 3.16 -14.15 -9.78
C LEU A 280 2.33 -15.43 -9.95
N ASP A 281 2.91 -16.51 -10.47
CA ASP A 281 2.25 -17.82 -10.55
C ASP A 281 1.94 -18.38 -9.14
N TYR A 282 2.81 -18.13 -8.16
CA TYR A 282 2.59 -18.52 -6.78
C TYR A 282 1.49 -17.70 -6.11
N ILE A 283 1.47 -16.38 -6.31
CA ILE A 283 0.38 -15.51 -5.86
C ILE A 283 -0.96 -16.01 -6.39
N ASP A 284 -1.06 -16.29 -7.68
CA ASP A 284 -2.26 -16.82 -8.32
C ASP A 284 -2.72 -18.16 -7.69
N PHE A 285 -1.77 -19.06 -7.47
CA PHE A 285 -2.01 -20.35 -6.84
C PHE A 285 -2.55 -20.23 -5.40
N ILE A 286 -1.94 -19.35 -4.58
CA ILE A 286 -2.36 -19.14 -3.20
C ILE A 286 -3.71 -18.43 -3.13
N GLN A 287 -3.95 -17.41 -3.94
CA GLN A 287 -5.25 -16.70 -3.95
C GLN A 287 -6.40 -17.67 -4.29
N LYS A 288 -6.21 -18.54 -5.26
CA LYS A 288 -7.20 -19.55 -5.62
C LYS A 288 -7.48 -20.53 -4.46
N PHE A 289 -6.43 -21.00 -3.79
CA PHE A 289 -6.55 -21.85 -2.62
C PHE A 289 -7.28 -21.16 -1.48
N VAL A 290 -6.85 -19.96 -1.11
CA VAL A 290 -7.47 -19.20 -0.01
C VAL A 290 -8.92 -18.89 -0.32
N ALA A 291 -9.27 -18.48 -1.52
CA ALA A 291 -10.66 -18.23 -1.90
C ALA A 291 -11.53 -19.50 -1.76
N THR A 292 -11.00 -20.66 -2.17
CA THR A 292 -11.71 -21.93 -2.07
C THR A 292 -11.96 -22.33 -0.62
N GLU A 293 -10.96 -22.24 0.24
CA GLU A 293 -11.07 -22.65 1.64
C GLU A 293 -11.83 -21.62 2.49
N ALA A 294 -11.61 -20.32 2.26
CA ALA A 294 -12.33 -19.26 2.95
C ALA A 294 -13.82 -19.29 2.65
N LYS A 295 -14.20 -19.61 1.40
CA LYS A 295 -15.63 -19.79 1.04
C LYS A 295 -16.31 -20.81 1.93
N LYS A 296 -15.67 -21.92 2.28
CA LYS A 296 -16.25 -22.93 3.18
C LYS A 296 -16.59 -22.35 4.56
N LEU A 297 -15.74 -21.47 5.08
CA LEU A 297 -15.98 -20.81 6.36
C LEU A 297 -17.08 -19.75 6.27
N VAL A 298 -17.10 -18.99 5.20
CA VAL A 298 -18.15 -18.00 4.94
C VAL A 298 -19.51 -18.68 4.77
N ASP A 299 -19.57 -19.78 4.02
CA ASP A 299 -20.80 -20.57 3.87
C ASP A 299 -21.31 -21.10 5.22
N LEU A 300 -20.41 -21.55 6.11
CA LEU A 300 -20.77 -21.97 7.47
C LEU A 300 -21.38 -20.81 8.31
N ALA A 301 -20.84 -19.61 8.18
CA ALA A 301 -21.39 -18.43 8.83
C ALA A 301 -22.80 -18.10 8.28
N HIS A 302 -22.96 -18.13 6.96
CA HIS A 302 -24.26 -17.91 6.29
C HIS A 302 -25.29 -18.97 6.65
N ASP A 303 -24.91 -20.23 6.70
CA ASP A 303 -25.78 -21.36 7.10
C ASP A 303 -26.27 -21.18 8.56
N ALA A 304 -25.48 -20.52 9.39
CA ALA A 304 -25.85 -20.14 10.75
C ALA A 304 -26.67 -18.84 10.83
N GLY A 305 -27.01 -18.23 9.69
CA GLY A 305 -27.73 -16.95 9.61
C GLY A 305 -26.92 -15.73 10.00
N LYS A 306 -25.57 -15.80 9.91
CA LYS A 306 -24.63 -14.72 10.25
C LYS A 306 -24.04 -14.09 9.01
N GLU A 307 -23.72 -12.79 9.07
CA GLU A 307 -22.89 -12.14 8.06
C GLU A 307 -21.40 -12.52 8.27
N ALA A 308 -20.63 -12.48 7.20
CA ALA A 308 -19.18 -12.70 7.21
C ALA A 308 -18.43 -11.43 6.78
N MET A 309 -17.54 -10.97 7.61
CA MET A 309 -16.68 -9.80 7.36
C MET A 309 -15.21 -10.20 7.45
N MET A 310 -14.37 -9.66 6.56
CA MET A 310 -12.91 -9.79 6.63
C MET A 310 -12.27 -8.51 7.11
N PHE A 311 -11.37 -8.60 8.09
CA PHE A 311 -10.49 -7.51 8.46
C PHE A 311 -9.26 -7.51 7.56
N LEU A 312 -9.12 -6.47 6.76
CA LEU A 312 -8.02 -6.23 5.83
C LEU A 312 -6.99 -5.28 6.47
N GLY A 313 -6.36 -5.69 7.54
CA GLY A 313 -5.35 -4.88 8.23
C GLY A 313 -3.94 -5.38 7.96
N ASP A 314 -3.66 -6.55 8.52
CA ASP A 314 -2.30 -7.04 8.65
C ASP A 314 -2.10 -8.41 7.96
N ASN A 315 -3.11 -8.93 7.25
CA ASN A 315 -3.15 -10.35 6.90
C ASN A 315 -3.81 -10.58 5.54
N TRP A 316 -3.16 -10.12 4.48
CA TRP A 316 -3.75 -10.15 3.15
C TRP A 316 -3.40 -11.38 2.33
N ILE A 317 -2.51 -12.21 2.79
CA ILE A 317 -1.99 -13.32 2.00
C ILE A 317 -3.14 -14.17 1.46
N GLY A 318 -3.31 -14.13 0.17
CA GLY A 318 -4.39 -14.83 -0.54
C GLY A 318 -5.76 -14.12 -0.50
N THR A 319 -5.91 -13.03 0.24
CA THR A 319 -7.16 -12.26 0.32
C THR A 319 -7.07 -10.88 -0.33
N GLU A 320 -6.22 -10.71 -1.33
CA GLU A 320 -6.09 -9.45 -2.05
C GLU A 320 -7.42 -9.08 -2.73
N PRO A 321 -8.10 -7.99 -2.30
CA PRO A 321 -9.51 -7.76 -2.61
C PRO A 321 -9.76 -7.41 -4.09
N TYR A 322 -8.72 -6.99 -4.79
CA TYR A 322 -8.77 -6.71 -6.22
C TYR A 322 -8.33 -7.89 -7.08
N GLY A 323 -7.91 -8.98 -6.44
CA GLY A 323 -7.57 -10.25 -7.10
C GLY A 323 -8.79 -10.93 -7.71
N LYS A 324 -8.57 -11.69 -8.77
CA LYS A 324 -9.65 -12.30 -9.56
C LYS A 324 -10.51 -13.32 -8.81
N TYR A 325 -9.99 -13.90 -7.72
CA TYR A 325 -10.69 -14.93 -6.93
C TYR A 325 -11.43 -14.35 -5.71
N PHE A 326 -11.19 -13.12 -5.33
CA PHE A 326 -11.75 -12.55 -4.10
C PHE A 326 -13.29 -12.62 -4.03
N LYS A 327 -13.98 -12.36 -5.14
CA LYS A 327 -15.44 -12.46 -5.24
C LYS A 327 -16.00 -13.84 -4.89
N GLU A 328 -15.19 -14.90 -5.09
CA GLU A 328 -15.61 -16.28 -4.86
C GLU A 328 -15.69 -16.63 -3.37
N ILE A 329 -15.04 -15.86 -2.51
CA ILE A 329 -15.11 -16.01 -1.05
C ILE A 329 -16.54 -15.76 -0.56
N GLY A 330 -17.27 -14.82 -1.17
CA GLY A 330 -18.66 -14.52 -0.83
C GLY A 330 -18.82 -13.67 0.45
N LEU A 331 -17.84 -12.87 0.82
CA LEU A 331 -17.89 -11.98 1.97
C LEU A 331 -19.04 -10.96 1.83
N ASP A 332 -19.72 -10.67 2.94
CA ASP A 332 -20.71 -9.59 3.01
C ASP A 332 -20.03 -8.24 3.15
N ALA A 333 -18.93 -8.16 3.89
CA ALA A 333 -18.23 -6.91 4.16
C ALA A 333 -16.73 -7.08 4.32
N VAL A 334 -16.04 -5.95 4.18
CA VAL A 334 -14.64 -5.80 4.54
C VAL A 334 -14.48 -4.61 5.47
N VAL A 335 -13.50 -4.70 6.36
CA VAL A 335 -13.05 -3.58 7.19
C VAL A 335 -11.54 -3.45 7.07
N GLY A 336 -11.06 -2.22 6.89
CA GLY A 336 -9.64 -1.93 6.79
C GLY A 336 -9.24 -0.70 7.58
N SER A 337 -7.94 -0.52 7.75
CA SER A 337 -7.36 0.60 8.48
C SER A 337 -7.27 1.84 7.60
N VAL A 338 -7.67 2.99 8.12
CA VAL A 338 -7.67 4.28 7.41
C VAL A 338 -6.62 5.20 8.04
N GLY A 339 -5.49 5.37 7.35
CA GLY A 339 -4.45 6.33 7.70
C GLY A 339 -4.56 7.66 6.94
N GLY A 340 -5.25 7.69 5.83
CA GLY A 340 -5.43 8.86 4.98
C GLY A 340 -6.40 8.59 3.84
N GLY A 341 -6.38 9.41 2.81
CA GLY A 341 -7.27 9.30 1.67
C GLY A 341 -6.98 8.08 0.80
N ALA A 342 -5.73 7.76 0.55
CA ALA A 342 -5.35 6.60 -0.25
C ALA A 342 -5.82 5.28 0.37
N THR A 343 -5.61 5.09 1.68
CA THR A 343 -6.07 3.89 2.40
C THR A 343 -7.59 3.82 2.49
N LEU A 344 -8.27 4.97 2.57
CA LEU A 344 -9.73 4.99 2.47
C LEU A 344 -10.21 4.49 1.10
N ARG A 345 -9.64 5.01 0.00
CA ARG A 345 -10.00 4.58 -1.36
C ARG A 345 -9.71 3.10 -1.58
N MET A 346 -8.60 2.59 -1.03
CA MET A 346 -8.26 1.17 -1.06
C MET A 346 -9.40 0.29 -0.51
N ILE A 347 -10.14 0.79 0.48
CA ILE A 347 -11.27 0.08 1.07
C ILE A 347 -12.57 0.37 0.29
N SER A 348 -12.86 1.63 0.03
CA SER A 348 -14.13 2.05 -0.59
C SER A 348 -14.28 1.58 -2.03
N ASP A 349 -13.18 1.37 -2.75
CA ASP A 349 -13.19 0.90 -4.14
C ASP A 349 -13.25 -0.64 -4.25
N ILE A 350 -13.23 -1.40 -3.12
CA ILE A 350 -13.29 -2.87 -3.14
C ILE A 350 -14.62 -3.34 -3.74
N PRO A 351 -14.56 -4.13 -4.81
CA PRO A 351 -15.76 -4.64 -5.45
C PRO A 351 -16.32 -5.89 -4.75
N HIS A 352 -17.56 -6.25 -5.08
CA HIS A 352 -18.16 -7.53 -4.73
C HIS A 352 -18.43 -7.78 -3.23
N VAL A 353 -18.53 -6.74 -2.43
CA VAL A 353 -19.00 -6.79 -1.05
C VAL A 353 -20.27 -5.93 -0.91
N LYS A 354 -21.12 -6.24 0.08
CA LYS A 354 -22.36 -5.49 0.31
C LYS A 354 -22.07 -4.12 0.94
N TYR A 355 -21.06 -4.06 1.82
CA TYR A 355 -20.65 -2.82 2.47
C TYR A 355 -19.18 -2.84 2.88
N THR A 356 -18.62 -1.65 3.04
CA THR A 356 -17.23 -1.42 3.46
C THR A 356 -17.19 -0.63 4.75
N GLU A 357 -16.21 -0.92 5.62
CA GLU A 357 -15.99 -0.21 6.86
C GLU A 357 -14.53 0.26 6.95
N GLY A 358 -14.33 1.53 7.36
CA GLY A 358 -13.02 2.08 7.65
C GLY A 358 -12.77 2.18 9.15
N ARG A 359 -11.66 1.61 9.62
CA ARG A 359 -11.18 1.79 10.97
C ARG A 359 -10.21 2.96 11.02
N PHE A 360 -10.66 4.08 11.59
CA PHE A 360 -9.94 5.34 11.59
C PHE A 360 -8.85 5.43 12.65
N LEU A 361 -7.81 6.22 12.37
CA LEU A 361 -6.81 6.63 13.36
C LEU A 361 -7.35 7.77 14.24
N PRO A 362 -6.88 7.90 15.49
CA PRO A 362 -6.00 6.96 16.19
C PRO A 362 -6.74 5.70 16.61
N TYR A 363 -6.05 4.56 16.54
CA TYR A 363 -6.55 3.35 17.19
C TYR A 363 -6.45 3.52 18.70
N PHE A 364 -7.40 2.98 19.45
CA PHE A 364 -7.45 3.11 20.91
C PHE A 364 -6.39 2.22 21.59
N PHE A 365 -5.11 2.48 21.32
CA PHE A 365 -3.97 1.77 21.90
C PHE A 365 -3.15 2.69 22.81
N PRO A 366 -2.35 2.15 23.77
CA PRO A 366 -1.61 2.94 24.74
C PRO A 366 -0.56 3.89 24.19
N ASP A 367 -0.11 3.70 22.96
CA ASP A 367 0.90 4.56 22.32
C ASP A 367 0.41 6.00 22.12
N VAL A 368 -0.85 6.18 21.79
CA VAL A 368 -1.49 7.49 21.59
C VAL A 368 -2.33 7.89 22.80
N PHE A 369 -3.09 6.95 23.39
CA PHE A 369 -3.97 7.20 24.54
C PHE A 369 -3.24 7.05 25.87
N ARG A 370 -2.31 7.97 26.12
CA ARG A 370 -1.48 8.01 27.34
C ARG A 370 -1.53 9.38 27.99
N GLU A 371 -1.22 9.43 29.29
CA GLU A 371 -1.12 10.69 30.04
C GLU A 371 -0.15 11.68 29.35
N GLY A 372 -0.58 12.94 29.25
CA GLY A 372 0.20 14.01 28.61
C GLY A 372 0.12 14.08 27.10
N ASN A 373 -0.60 13.16 26.42
CA ASN A 373 -0.87 13.20 24.99
C ASN A 373 -2.31 13.67 24.69
N ASP A 374 -2.53 14.22 23.50
CA ASP A 374 -3.86 14.60 23.01
C ASP A 374 -4.19 13.83 21.72
N PRO A 375 -4.94 12.73 21.81
CA PRO A 375 -5.29 11.91 20.64
C PRO A 375 -6.19 12.63 19.63
N THR A 376 -6.79 13.77 20.02
CA THR A 376 -7.62 14.57 19.12
C THR A 376 -6.83 15.16 17.95
N ILE A 377 -5.54 15.45 18.16
CA ILE A 377 -4.67 16.01 17.11
C ILE A 377 -4.52 15.00 15.96
N GLU A 378 -4.20 13.76 16.28
CA GLU A 378 -4.07 12.70 15.27
C GLU A 378 -5.42 12.38 14.60
N ALA A 379 -6.48 12.30 15.39
CA ALA A 379 -7.83 12.10 14.86
C ALA A 379 -8.24 13.18 13.87
N ASN A 380 -7.97 14.44 14.20
CA ASN A 380 -8.25 15.58 13.30
C ASN A 380 -7.45 15.50 12.00
N LYS A 381 -6.15 15.27 12.09
CA LYS A 381 -5.28 15.11 10.91
C LYS A 381 -5.77 13.97 10.01
N ASN A 382 -6.08 12.83 10.60
CA ASN A 382 -6.60 11.67 9.88
C ASN A 382 -7.94 11.97 9.21
N TRP A 383 -8.88 12.59 9.92
CA TRP A 383 -10.19 12.92 9.38
C TRP A 383 -10.12 13.89 8.21
N LEU A 384 -9.37 15.00 8.35
CA LEU A 384 -9.23 15.99 7.28
C LEU A 384 -8.60 15.41 6.00
N SER A 385 -7.68 14.46 6.13
CA SER A 385 -7.10 13.74 5.00
C SER A 385 -8.09 12.75 4.40
N ALA A 386 -8.71 11.91 5.21
CA ALA A 386 -9.58 10.84 4.75
C ALA A 386 -10.89 11.36 4.13
N ARG A 387 -11.49 12.44 4.65
CA ARG A 387 -12.77 12.97 4.14
C ARG A 387 -12.70 13.44 2.69
N ARG A 388 -11.52 13.86 2.20
CA ARG A 388 -11.31 14.17 0.78
C ARG A 388 -11.66 12.97 -0.11
N ALA A 389 -11.20 11.79 0.28
CA ALA A 389 -11.50 10.54 -0.42
C ALA A 389 -12.98 10.11 -0.26
N ILE A 390 -13.58 10.36 0.90
CA ILE A 390 -15.01 10.12 1.15
C ILE A 390 -15.87 10.92 0.16
N MET A 391 -15.48 12.17 -0.12
CA MET A 391 -16.15 13.01 -1.10
C MET A 391 -16.11 12.43 -2.53
N ARG A 392 -15.19 11.52 -2.82
CA ARG A 392 -15.07 10.85 -4.13
C ARG A 392 -15.78 9.52 -4.18
N ASN A 393 -15.52 8.67 -3.19
CA ASN A 393 -16.16 7.36 -3.05
C ASN A 393 -16.23 6.98 -1.57
N PRO A 394 -17.39 7.11 -0.91
CA PRO A 394 -17.52 6.85 0.51
C PRO A 394 -17.45 5.37 0.84
N ILE A 395 -16.78 5.05 1.95
CA ILE A 395 -17.03 3.79 2.67
C ILE A 395 -18.45 3.84 3.27
N ASP A 396 -19.02 2.66 3.58
CA ASP A 396 -20.40 2.59 4.09
C ASP A 396 -20.49 2.82 5.59
N ARG A 397 -19.42 2.54 6.33
CA ARG A 397 -19.36 2.63 7.80
C ARG A 397 -17.99 3.09 8.25
N ILE A 398 -17.95 3.77 9.39
CA ILE A 398 -16.71 4.08 10.10
C ILE A 398 -16.65 3.32 11.43
N GLY A 399 -15.45 3.18 11.96
CA GLY A 399 -15.20 2.58 13.27
C GLY A 399 -13.82 2.94 13.78
N TYR A 400 -13.50 2.44 14.96
CA TYR A 400 -12.19 2.62 15.58
C TYR A 400 -11.67 1.27 16.09
N GLY A 401 -10.35 1.14 16.22
CA GLY A 401 -9.70 -0.03 16.79
C GLY A 401 -9.42 0.13 18.29
N GLY A 402 -8.92 -0.93 18.94
CA GLY A 402 -8.41 -0.89 20.29
C GLY A 402 -9.47 -0.92 21.39
N TYR A 403 -9.16 -0.29 22.53
CA TYR A 403 -9.87 -0.47 23.79
C TYR A 403 -10.62 0.79 24.17
N LEU A 404 -11.94 0.67 24.42
CA LEU A 404 -12.78 1.77 24.87
C LEU A 404 -12.31 2.34 26.23
N SER A 405 -11.75 1.50 27.10
CA SER A 405 -11.16 1.91 28.38
C SER A 405 -10.06 2.96 28.26
N LEU A 406 -9.37 3.01 27.13
CA LEU A 406 -8.36 4.04 26.85
C LEU A 406 -9.02 5.33 26.34
N ALA A 407 -9.83 5.23 25.29
CA ALA A 407 -10.43 6.38 24.62
C ALA A 407 -11.35 7.20 25.52
N TYR A 408 -12.13 6.53 26.37
CA TYR A 408 -13.11 7.18 27.26
C TYR A 408 -12.47 8.12 28.29
N GLN A 409 -11.18 7.97 28.58
CA GLN A 409 -10.44 8.85 29.49
C GLN A 409 -10.09 10.22 28.87
N PHE A 410 -10.38 10.43 27.57
CA PHE A 410 -10.05 11.65 26.83
C PHE A 410 -11.34 12.38 26.36
N PRO A 411 -11.97 13.21 27.20
CA PRO A 411 -13.25 13.86 26.87
C PRO A 411 -13.24 14.66 25.56
N LYS A 412 -12.16 15.41 25.28
CA LYS A 412 -12.01 16.16 24.04
C LYS A 412 -12.05 15.26 22.80
N PHE A 413 -11.39 14.10 22.89
CA PHE A 413 -11.41 13.11 21.83
C PHE A 413 -12.83 12.55 21.63
N VAL A 414 -13.51 12.20 22.71
CA VAL A 414 -14.91 11.71 22.68
C VAL A 414 -15.83 12.72 22.02
N ASP A 415 -15.72 14.01 22.38
CA ASP A 415 -16.49 15.12 21.79
C ASP A 415 -16.17 15.31 20.30
N TYR A 416 -14.90 15.19 19.93
CA TYR A 416 -14.47 15.30 18.55
C TYR A 416 -14.99 14.15 17.67
N ILE A 417 -14.96 12.92 18.15
CA ILE A 417 -15.50 11.78 17.39
C ILE A 417 -17.02 11.88 17.21
N GLU A 418 -17.75 12.48 18.17
CA GLU A 418 -19.16 12.78 18.00
C GLU A 418 -19.38 13.70 16.77
N GLN A 419 -18.56 14.74 16.61
CA GLN A 419 -18.62 15.65 15.46
C GLN A 419 -18.26 14.92 14.14
N VAL A 420 -17.19 14.12 14.15
CA VAL A 420 -16.75 13.34 12.98
C VAL A 420 -17.85 12.39 12.50
N THR A 421 -18.53 11.71 13.43
CA THR A 421 -19.59 10.75 13.06
C THR A 421 -20.82 11.43 12.47
N ASP A 422 -21.18 12.60 12.96
CA ASP A 422 -22.28 13.38 12.38
C ASP A 422 -21.90 13.91 11.00
N GLU A 423 -20.73 14.50 10.84
CA GLU A 423 -20.21 14.98 9.53
C GLU A 423 -20.10 13.83 8.52
N PHE A 424 -19.62 12.65 8.93
CA PHE A 424 -19.56 11.48 8.06
C PHE A 424 -20.95 11.10 7.50
N ARG A 425 -21.97 11.07 8.33
CA ARG A 425 -23.33 10.74 7.90
C ARG A 425 -23.89 11.78 6.92
N GLU A 426 -23.64 13.06 7.16
CA GLU A 426 -24.05 14.15 6.27
C GLU A 426 -23.39 14.00 4.89
N ILE A 427 -22.06 13.78 4.85
CA ILE A 427 -21.35 13.55 3.60
C ILE A 427 -21.88 12.30 2.90
N TYR A 428 -22.01 11.19 3.63
CA TYR A 428 -22.48 9.92 3.09
C TYR A 428 -23.85 10.05 2.42
N ASP A 429 -24.81 10.70 3.06
CA ASP A 429 -26.17 10.85 2.55
C ASP A 429 -26.23 11.66 1.25
N VAL A 430 -25.29 12.58 1.06
CA VAL A 430 -25.17 13.34 -0.19
C VAL A 430 -24.41 12.53 -1.25
N VAL A 431 -23.26 11.96 -0.89
CA VAL A 431 -22.28 11.43 -1.87
C VAL A 431 -22.62 10.01 -2.30
N LYS A 432 -23.14 9.18 -1.39
CA LYS A 432 -23.54 7.80 -1.75
C LYS A 432 -24.67 7.84 -2.79
N HIS A 433 -24.62 6.97 -3.75
CA HIS A 433 -25.58 6.88 -4.86
C HIS A 433 -25.57 8.06 -5.83
N THR A 434 -24.48 8.82 -5.91
CA THR A 434 -24.26 9.80 -6.96
C THR A 434 -22.84 9.68 -7.50
N LYS A 435 -22.64 10.11 -8.74
CA LYS A 435 -21.29 10.14 -9.33
C LYS A 435 -20.72 11.53 -9.21
N PRO A 436 -19.55 11.67 -8.59
CA PRO A 436 -18.85 12.94 -8.57
C PRO A 436 -18.36 13.30 -9.97
N TYR A 437 -18.22 14.59 -10.24
CA TYR A 437 -17.62 15.08 -11.48
C TYR A 437 -16.21 14.50 -11.69
N VAL A 438 -15.92 14.13 -12.93
CA VAL A 438 -14.61 13.62 -13.38
C VAL A 438 -14.13 14.49 -14.52
N GLY A 439 -13.01 15.19 -14.31
CA GLY A 439 -12.40 16.03 -15.35
C GLY A 439 -11.36 15.30 -16.18
N LEU A 440 -10.77 14.24 -15.65
CA LEU A 440 -9.62 13.56 -16.24
C LEU A 440 -9.59 12.06 -15.89
N LYS A 441 -9.16 11.23 -16.84
CA LYS A 441 -8.92 9.79 -16.64
C LYS A 441 -7.42 9.52 -16.55
N VAL A 442 -6.97 9.08 -15.41
CA VAL A 442 -5.56 8.88 -15.05
C VAL A 442 -5.26 7.40 -14.92
N ALA A 443 -4.20 6.92 -15.52
CA ALA A 443 -3.67 5.57 -15.30
C ALA A 443 -2.36 5.62 -14.51
N ILE A 444 -2.30 4.92 -13.38
CA ILE A 444 -1.06 4.69 -12.63
C ILE A 444 -0.46 3.37 -13.11
N LEU A 445 0.74 3.46 -13.68
CA LEU A 445 1.47 2.34 -14.27
C LEU A 445 2.53 1.82 -13.30
N ASN A 446 2.41 0.56 -12.90
CA ASN A 446 3.37 -0.14 -12.05
C ASN A 446 3.36 -1.66 -12.33
N ALA A 447 4.17 -2.45 -11.63
CA ALA A 447 4.23 -3.89 -11.82
C ALA A 447 2.98 -4.65 -11.33
N TRP A 448 2.27 -4.11 -10.33
CA TRP A 448 1.13 -4.77 -9.69
C TRP A 448 -0.20 -4.51 -10.39
N GLY A 449 -0.33 -3.36 -11.07
CA GLY A 449 -1.54 -2.96 -11.75
C GLY A 449 -2.77 -3.01 -10.83
N LYS A 450 -3.87 -3.50 -11.35
CA LYS A 450 -5.15 -3.59 -10.64
C LYS A 450 -5.09 -4.46 -9.38
N LEU A 451 -4.21 -5.45 -9.31
CA LEU A 451 -4.11 -6.36 -8.17
C LEU A 451 -3.93 -5.61 -6.84
N ARG A 452 -3.16 -4.52 -6.85
CA ARG A 452 -2.87 -3.70 -5.68
C ARG A 452 -3.33 -2.25 -5.86
N THR A 453 -4.61 -2.08 -6.20
CA THR A 453 -5.27 -0.78 -6.38
C THR A 453 -5.20 0.05 -5.10
N TRP A 454 -4.75 1.31 -5.18
CA TRP A 454 -4.51 2.25 -4.08
C TRP A 454 -3.48 1.78 -3.04
N GLN A 455 -2.77 0.71 -3.31
CA GLN A 455 -1.91 0.05 -2.36
C GLN A 455 -0.45 0.39 -2.62
N SER A 456 0.18 1.08 -1.71
CA SER A 456 1.62 1.31 -1.70
C SER A 456 2.30 0.44 -0.62
N HIS A 457 1.63 0.29 0.49
CA HIS A 457 2.00 -0.56 1.62
C HIS A 457 0.72 -0.78 2.42
N MET A 458 0.76 -1.71 3.30
CA MET A 458 -0.43 -2.13 4.01
C MET A 458 -0.11 -2.21 5.46
N VAL A 459 -0.51 -1.35 6.27
CA VAL A 459 -0.74 -1.64 7.65
C VAL A 459 -0.97 -0.46 8.53
N ALA A 460 -1.63 -0.74 9.64
CA ALA A 460 -1.76 0.15 10.78
C ALA A 460 -0.41 0.66 11.37
N HIS A 461 0.68 -0.04 11.12
CA HIS A 461 2.02 0.22 11.70
C HIS A 461 3.06 0.44 10.61
N GLU A 462 2.74 1.32 9.72
CA GLU A 462 3.49 1.65 8.55
C GLU A 462 4.90 2.15 8.83
N LEU A 463 5.90 1.49 8.25
CA LEU A 463 7.24 2.03 8.20
C LEU A 463 7.37 3.00 7.02
N PRO A 464 7.84 4.23 7.24
CA PRO A 464 8.05 5.18 6.16
C PRO A 464 9.23 4.73 5.28
N TYR A 465 8.92 4.20 4.11
CA TYR A 465 9.93 3.88 3.10
C TYR A 465 10.21 5.09 2.23
N LYS A 466 11.41 5.62 2.30
CA LYS A 466 11.81 6.81 1.54
C LYS A 466 11.72 6.62 0.03
N GLN A 467 12.03 5.42 -0.45
CA GLN A 467 12.07 5.08 -1.85
C GLN A 467 10.74 5.20 -2.59
N ILE A 468 9.64 5.27 -1.85
CA ILE A 468 8.30 5.35 -2.44
C ILE A 468 7.55 6.64 -2.08
N TYR A 469 8.23 7.62 -1.51
CA TYR A 469 7.55 8.84 -1.05
C TYR A 469 6.79 9.55 -2.17
N SER A 470 7.31 9.54 -3.39
CA SER A 470 6.64 10.14 -4.55
C SER A 470 5.37 9.36 -4.94
N TYR A 471 5.45 8.03 -4.92
CA TYR A 471 4.29 7.19 -5.19
C TYR A 471 3.20 7.38 -4.13
N LEU A 472 3.57 7.42 -2.85
CA LEU A 472 2.66 7.75 -1.74
C LEU A 472 2.02 9.13 -1.90
N GLY A 473 2.82 10.14 -2.27
CA GLY A 473 2.37 11.51 -2.49
C GLY A 473 1.33 11.60 -3.60
N ILE A 474 1.55 10.87 -4.71
CA ILE A 474 0.61 10.79 -5.83
C ILE A 474 -0.69 10.12 -5.40
N MET A 475 -0.61 8.99 -4.69
CA MET A 475 -1.78 8.25 -4.22
C MET A 475 -2.65 9.12 -3.30
N GLU A 476 -2.04 9.80 -2.34
CA GLU A 476 -2.75 10.66 -1.42
C GLU A 476 -3.35 11.88 -2.15
N ALA A 477 -2.60 12.52 -3.04
CA ALA A 477 -3.08 13.63 -3.84
C ALA A 477 -4.31 13.28 -4.68
N LEU A 478 -4.26 12.14 -5.38
CA LEU A 478 -5.33 11.71 -6.29
C LEU A 478 -6.54 11.13 -5.57
N SER A 479 -6.41 10.66 -4.33
CA SER A 479 -7.49 10.02 -3.57
C SER A 479 -8.74 10.90 -3.43
N GLY A 480 -8.56 12.20 -3.28
CA GLY A 480 -9.63 13.21 -3.18
C GLY A 480 -9.81 14.07 -4.43
N ALA A 481 -9.02 13.88 -5.48
CA ALA A 481 -9.05 14.73 -6.67
C ALA A 481 -10.25 14.40 -7.60
N SER A 482 -10.68 15.37 -8.40
CA SER A 482 -11.77 15.22 -9.38
C SER A 482 -11.32 14.48 -10.65
N VAL A 483 -10.67 13.34 -10.47
CA VAL A 483 -10.15 12.47 -11.53
C VAL A 483 -10.62 11.05 -11.33
N ASP A 484 -10.70 10.31 -12.43
CA ASP A 484 -10.90 8.85 -12.40
C ASP A 484 -9.54 8.18 -12.48
N VAL A 485 -9.21 7.34 -11.50
CA VAL A 485 -7.90 6.70 -11.36
C VAL A 485 -8.03 5.21 -11.59
N GLN A 486 -7.27 4.69 -12.53
CA GLN A 486 -7.12 3.26 -12.73
C GLN A 486 -5.66 2.82 -12.57
N PHE A 487 -5.48 1.59 -12.14
CA PHE A 487 -4.17 0.97 -11.96
C PHE A 487 -3.95 -0.04 -13.07
N ILE A 488 -2.86 0.12 -13.81
CA ILE A 488 -2.49 -0.76 -14.92
C ILE A 488 -1.08 -1.31 -14.72
N SER A 489 -0.90 -2.58 -15.09
CA SER A 489 0.42 -3.20 -15.07
C SER A 489 1.13 -3.00 -16.43
N PHE A 490 2.45 -3.22 -16.42
CA PHE A 490 3.22 -3.25 -17.66
C PHE A 490 2.72 -4.34 -18.62
N GLU A 491 2.28 -5.48 -18.10
CA GLU A 491 1.70 -6.57 -18.86
C GLU A 491 0.34 -6.19 -19.50
N ASP A 492 -0.48 -5.41 -18.80
CA ASP A 492 -1.76 -4.93 -19.33
C ASP A 492 -1.56 -4.11 -20.61
N ILE A 493 -0.52 -3.26 -20.66
CA ILE A 493 -0.21 -2.49 -21.87
C ILE A 493 0.16 -3.40 -23.05
N LEU A 494 0.85 -4.52 -22.78
CA LEU A 494 1.26 -5.47 -23.81
C LEU A 494 0.12 -6.32 -24.34
N THR A 495 -0.81 -6.71 -23.47
CA THR A 495 -1.81 -7.76 -23.75
C THR A 495 -3.22 -7.23 -23.97
N ILE A 496 -3.56 -6.06 -23.44
CA ILE A 496 -4.90 -5.51 -23.42
C ILE A 496 -4.87 -4.07 -23.97
N ASP A 497 -5.94 -3.65 -24.64
CA ASP A 497 -6.08 -2.28 -25.11
C ASP A 497 -6.62 -1.37 -23.99
N VAL A 498 -5.84 -1.26 -22.92
CA VAL A 498 -6.22 -0.52 -21.70
C VAL A 498 -6.08 0.99 -21.84
N LEU A 499 -5.34 1.48 -22.86
CA LEU A 499 -5.06 2.90 -23.02
C LEU A 499 -6.16 3.67 -23.77
N LYS A 500 -7.19 2.99 -24.31
CA LYS A 500 -8.28 3.65 -25.04
C LYS A 500 -9.06 4.66 -24.21
N ASP A 501 -9.24 4.36 -22.93
CA ASP A 501 -9.99 5.18 -21.98
C ASP A 501 -9.10 5.92 -20.98
N VAL A 502 -7.84 6.22 -21.37
CA VAL A 502 -6.86 6.93 -20.57
C VAL A 502 -6.53 8.27 -21.24
N ASP A 503 -6.50 9.34 -20.45
CA ASP A 503 -6.03 10.64 -20.90
C ASP A 503 -4.53 10.81 -20.63
N VAL A 504 -4.05 10.32 -19.47
CA VAL A 504 -2.67 10.48 -19.03
C VAL A 504 -2.19 9.28 -18.21
N ILE A 505 -0.96 8.87 -18.44
CA ILE A 505 -0.26 7.82 -17.69
C ILE A 505 0.68 8.48 -16.69
N ILE A 506 0.72 7.96 -15.45
CA ILE A 506 1.75 8.28 -14.45
C ILE A 506 2.65 7.07 -14.24
N ASN A 507 3.96 7.27 -14.27
CA ASN A 507 4.95 6.31 -13.80
C ASN A 507 5.86 6.99 -12.77
N ALA A 508 5.98 6.43 -11.57
CA ALA A 508 6.64 7.08 -10.45
C ALA A 508 7.37 6.11 -9.53
N GLY A 509 8.41 6.59 -8.87
CA GLY A 509 9.19 5.88 -7.86
C GLY A 509 10.66 5.77 -8.22
N ASP A 510 11.44 5.08 -7.38
CA ASP A 510 12.86 4.85 -7.60
C ASP A 510 13.08 3.75 -8.65
N ALA A 511 14.19 3.83 -9.36
CA ALA A 511 14.59 2.85 -10.37
C ALA A 511 14.66 1.42 -9.81
N GLY A 512 14.20 0.46 -10.59
CA GLY A 512 14.24 -0.96 -10.22
C GLY A 512 13.19 -1.40 -9.22
N THR A 513 12.33 -0.49 -8.75
CA THR A 513 11.21 -0.85 -7.88
C THR A 513 10.00 -1.32 -8.67
N ALA A 514 9.10 -2.04 -8.01
CA ALA A 514 7.82 -2.45 -8.59
C ALA A 514 6.95 -1.25 -9.04
N PHE A 515 7.21 -0.05 -8.52
CA PHE A 515 6.43 1.15 -8.80
C PHE A 515 6.86 1.85 -10.08
N SER A 516 8.15 2.15 -10.25
CA SER A 516 8.65 2.76 -11.49
C SER A 516 9.00 1.72 -12.56
N GLY A 517 9.24 0.48 -12.17
CA GLY A 517 9.74 -0.59 -13.04
C GLY A 517 11.26 -0.76 -12.96
N GLY A 518 11.81 -1.56 -13.80
CA GLY A 518 13.24 -1.85 -13.89
C GLY A 518 13.54 -2.42 -15.27
N ASP A 519 13.96 -3.67 -15.32
CA ASP A 519 14.29 -4.35 -16.58
C ASP A 519 13.11 -4.45 -17.57
N VAL A 520 11.87 -4.28 -17.11
CA VAL A 520 10.68 -4.21 -17.97
C VAL A 520 10.82 -3.12 -19.04
N TRP A 521 11.53 -2.03 -18.74
CA TRP A 521 11.77 -0.94 -19.66
C TRP A 521 12.77 -1.26 -20.77
N LYS A 522 13.38 -2.44 -20.75
CA LYS A 522 14.15 -2.97 -21.88
C LYS A 522 13.25 -3.58 -22.99
N ASN A 523 11.96 -3.71 -22.73
CA ASN A 523 11.00 -4.27 -23.68
C ASN A 523 10.64 -3.23 -24.76
N PRO A 524 11.01 -3.45 -26.04
CA PRO A 524 10.76 -2.49 -27.13
C PRO A 524 9.27 -2.33 -27.45
N GLU A 525 8.45 -3.35 -27.25
CA GLU A 525 7.00 -3.27 -27.50
C GLU A 525 6.32 -2.35 -26.50
N LEU A 526 6.67 -2.45 -25.21
CA LEU A 526 6.17 -1.55 -24.18
C LEU A 526 6.48 -0.09 -24.50
N LEU A 527 7.72 0.20 -24.81
CA LEU A 527 8.17 1.54 -25.19
C LEU A 527 7.42 2.07 -26.43
N THR A 528 7.27 1.23 -27.44
CA THR A 528 6.58 1.60 -28.69
C THR A 528 5.11 1.94 -28.43
N LYS A 529 4.40 1.14 -27.66
CA LYS A 529 2.98 1.39 -27.34
C LYS A 529 2.77 2.68 -26.55
N ILE A 530 3.63 2.97 -25.57
CA ILE A 530 3.53 4.21 -24.79
C ILE A 530 3.89 5.42 -25.66
N ARG A 531 4.97 5.34 -26.48
CA ARG A 531 5.30 6.41 -27.42
C ARG A 531 4.16 6.69 -28.41
N GLU A 532 3.55 5.66 -28.97
CA GLU A 532 2.41 5.77 -29.87
C GLU A 532 1.22 6.46 -29.18
N PHE A 533 0.90 6.06 -27.95
CA PHE A 533 -0.16 6.67 -27.15
C PHE A 533 0.09 8.17 -26.98
N VAL A 534 1.29 8.57 -26.56
CA VAL A 534 1.60 9.99 -26.35
C VAL A 534 1.66 10.75 -27.68
N TYR A 535 2.29 10.18 -28.70
CA TYR A 535 2.41 10.81 -30.02
C TYR A 535 1.02 11.13 -30.64
N ASN A 536 0.03 10.30 -30.35
CA ASN A 536 -1.35 10.48 -30.84
C ASN A 536 -2.22 11.39 -29.97
N GLY A 537 -1.69 11.95 -28.88
CA GLY A 537 -2.37 12.98 -28.07
C GLY A 537 -2.58 12.62 -26.61
N GLY A 538 -2.12 11.45 -26.15
CA GLY A 538 -2.11 11.10 -24.73
C GLY A 538 -1.05 11.87 -23.95
N GLY A 539 -1.16 11.87 -22.62
CA GLY A 539 -0.19 12.46 -21.71
C GLY A 539 0.67 11.43 -20.99
N PHE A 540 1.90 11.79 -20.64
CA PHE A 540 2.76 10.98 -19.79
C PHE A 540 3.42 11.85 -18.72
N VAL A 541 3.25 11.48 -17.44
CA VAL A 541 3.86 12.16 -16.30
C VAL A 541 4.82 11.21 -15.60
N GLY A 542 6.09 11.54 -15.61
CA GLY A 542 7.14 10.80 -14.92
C GLY A 542 7.55 11.48 -13.63
N VAL A 543 7.66 10.73 -12.52
CA VAL A 543 8.03 11.28 -11.22
C VAL A 543 9.15 10.46 -10.56
N GLY A 544 10.20 11.11 -10.12
CA GLY A 544 11.39 10.49 -9.54
C GLY A 544 12.29 9.88 -10.60
N GLU A 545 12.37 8.57 -10.66
CA GLU A 545 13.13 7.81 -11.67
C GLU A 545 12.19 7.03 -12.62
N PRO A 546 11.33 7.73 -13.36
CA PRO A 546 10.38 7.07 -14.24
C PRO A 546 11.13 6.38 -15.40
N THR A 547 10.67 5.21 -15.78
CA THR A 547 11.18 4.44 -16.93
C THR A 547 12.69 4.15 -16.88
N ALA A 548 13.27 4.14 -15.67
CA ALA A 548 14.72 4.15 -15.48
C ALA A 548 15.32 2.74 -15.52
N VAL A 549 16.22 2.54 -16.47
CA VAL A 549 17.13 1.40 -16.56
C VAL A 549 18.25 1.74 -17.55
N HIS A 550 19.49 1.40 -17.22
CA HIS A 550 20.60 1.52 -18.18
C HIS A 550 20.43 0.57 -19.35
N HIS A 551 20.02 1.12 -20.50
CA HIS A 551 19.84 0.32 -21.70
C HIS A 551 20.00 1.18 -22.97
N GLN A 552 20.76 0.71 -23.96
CA GLN A 552 20.92 1.34 -25.27
C GLN A 552 21.24 2.85 -25.23
N GLY A 553 22.11 3.25 -24.30
CA GLY A 553 22.57 4.64 -24.18
C GLY A 553 21.59 5.60 -23.49
N ARG A 554 20.51 5.10 -22.91
CA ARG A 554 19.53 5.87 -22.15
C ARG A 554 19.44 5.36 -20.71
N TYR A 555 19.14 6.27 -19.78
CA TYR A 555 18.73 5.94 -18.43
C TYR A 555 17.21 6.02 -18.29
N PHE A 556 16.59 7.13 -18.65
CA PHE A 556 15.15 7.18 -18.85
C PHE A 556 14.79 6.64 -20.24
N GLN A 557 14.14 5.49 -20.28
CA GLN A 557 13.86 4.85 -21.57
C GLN A 557 12.82 5.61 -22.41
N LEU A 558 12.03 6.50 -21.79
CA LEU A 558 11.15 7.46 -22.45
C LEU A 558 11.68 8.91 -22.32
N ALA A 559 12.99 9.09 -22.32
CA ALA A 559 13.62 10.42 -22.26
C ALA A 559 13.12 11.35 -23.36
N ASP A 560 12.87 10.82 -24.56
CA ASP A 560 12.33 11.55 -25.71
C ASP A 560 10.90 12.08 -25.45
N VAL A 561 10.09 11.34 -24.71
CA VAL A 561 8.75 11.77 -24.28
C VAL A 561 8.84 12.81 -23.16
N LEU A 562 9.68 12.55 -22.18
CA LEU A 562 9.85 13.43 -21.01
C LEU A 562 10.61 14.73 -21.31
N GLY A 563 11.43 14.74 -22.37
CA GLY A 563 12.30 15.86 -22.73
C GLY A 563 13.53 16.01 -21.84
N VAL A 564 13.77 15.07 -20.94
CA VAL A 564 14.89 15.09 -19.99
C VAL A 564 15.61 13.77 -19.94
N GLU A 565 16.90 13.79 -19.54
CA GLU A 565 17.72 12.61 -19.31
C GLU A 565 18.61 12.82 -18.08
N ARG A 566 19.07 11.74 -17.50
CA ARG A 566 19.98 11.77 -16.37
C ARG A 566 21.43 11.63 -16.83
N GLU A 567 22.29 12.54 -16.36
CA GLU A 567 23.73 12.42 -16.57
C GLU A 567 24.34 11.43 -15.56
N MET A 568 24.97 10.40 -16.10
CA MET A 568 25.61 9.35 -15.30
C MET A 568 27.13 9.45 -15.26
N GLY A 569 27.71 10.50 -15.87
CA GLY A 569 29.14 10.66 -15.96
C GLY A 569 29.84 9.79 -17.03
N TYR A 570 29.05 9.10 -17.87
CA TYR A 570 29.60 8.19 -18.88
C TYR A 570 29.89 8.88 -20.21
N SER A 571 29.26 10.02 -20.48
CA SER A 571 29.38 10.69 -21.76
C SER A 571 29.90 12.10 -21.61
N LEU A 572 31.03 12.37 -22.31
CA LEU A 572 31.55 13.71 -22.46
C LEU A 572 31.01 14.41 -23.73
N SER A 573 30.26 13.66 -24.55
CA SER A 573 29.72 14.11 -25.83
C SER A 573 28.20 14.20 -25.89
N THR A 574 27.53 14.12 -24.73
CA THR A 574 26.07 14.28 -24.65
C THR A 574 25.68 15.73 -24.90
N ASP A 575 24.78 15.94 -25.83
CA ASP A 575 24.20 17.26 -26.05
C ASP A 575 23.32 17.61 -24.86
N LYS A 576 23.68 18.67 -24.14
CA LYS A 576 22.96 19.23 -23.03
C LYS A 576 22.48 20.61 -23.42
N TYR A 577 21.18 20.81 -23.34
CA TYR A 577 20.58 22.07 -23.70
C TYR A 577 20.45 22.96 -22.47
N PHE A 578 21.16 24.07 -22.49
CA PHE A 578 21.04 25.14 -21.49
C PHE A 578 19.87 26.02 -21.90
N THR A 579 18.71 25.76 -21.35
CA THR A 579 17.51 26.54 -21.60
C THR A 579 17.24 27.47 -20.43
N LYS A 580 16.62 28.58 -20.71
CA LYS A 580 16.17 29.49 -19.66
C LYS A 580 14.93 28.88 -18.99
N GLU A 581 14.87 28.95 -17.67
CA GLU A 581 13.65 28.64 -16.94
C GLU A 581 12.53 29.56 -17.41
N LEU A 582 11.36 29.01 -17.68
CA LEU A 582 10.18 29.78 -18.07
C LEU A 582 9.61 30.52 -16.87
N ASP A 583 9.42 31.84 -17.01
CA ASP A 583 8.87 32.67 -15.95
C ASP A 583 7.41 32.27 -15.60
N THR A 584 6.63 31.93 -16.63
CA THR A 584 5.22 31.57 -16.49
C THR A 584 4.92 30.31 -17.29
N HIS A 585 4.15 29.40 -16.68
CA HIS A 585 3.66 28.20 -17.36
C HIS A 585 2.37 27.73 -16.67
N PHE A 586 1.46 27.09 -17.40
CA PHE A 586 0.22 26.57 -16.85
C PHE A 586 0.45 25.68 -15.60
N ILE A 587 1.45 24.81 -15.61
CA ILE A 587 1.75 23.88 -14.51
C ILE A 587 2.09 24.65 -13.22
N THR A 588 2.78 25.77 -13.33
CA THR A 588 3.30 26.55 -12.18
C THR A 588 2.48 27.83 -11.87
N GLU A 589 1.36 28.03 -12.56
CA GLU A 589 0.55 29.26 -12.42
C GLU A 589 0.12 29.57 -10.98
N ASP A 590 -0.18 28.55 -10.18
CA ASP A 590 -0.60 28.71 -8.79
C ASP A 590 0.57 28.73 -7.79
N ILE A 591 1.80 28.58 -8.25
CA ILE A 591 2.99 28.55 -7.41
C ILE A 591 3.61 29.94 -7.35
N GLN A 592 3.57 30.55 -6.18
CA GLN A 592 4.12 31.91 -5.98
C GLN A 592 5.65 31.95 -6.02
N ASP A 593 6.29 30.93 -5.47
CA ASP A 593 7.76 30.81 -5.40
C ASP A 593 8.17 29.39 -5.76
N LYS A 594 8.65 29.20 -6.97
CA LYS A 594 9.08 27.89 -7.49
C LYS A 594 10.21 27.25 -6.66
N ARG A 595 11.05 28.06 -6.00
CA ARG A 595 12.15 27.56 -5.14
C ARG A 595 11.66 26.94 -3.84
N LYS A 596 10.38 27.09 -3.52
CA LYS A 596 9.74 26.47 -2.36
C LYS A 596 8.98 25.18 -2.69
N ILE A 597 8.95 24.79 -3.96
CA ILE A 597 8.38 23.50 -4.32
C ILE A 597 9.20 22.40 -3.63
N ASP A 598 8.53 21.54 -2.88
CA ASP A 598 9.17 20.42 -2.20
C ASP A 598 9.18 19.20 -3.13
N PHE A 599 10.34 18.84 -3.64
CA PHE A 599 10.56 17.64 -4.42
C PHE A 599 11.06 16.46 -3.58
N GLY A 600 11.11 16.60 -2.25
CA GLY A 600 11.68 15.60 -1.35
C GLY A 600 13.17 15.42 -1.58
N GLU A 601 13.63 14.18 -1.67
CA GLU A 601 15.04 13.88 -1.97
C GLU A 601 15.40 14.14 -3.45
N GLY A 602 14.43 14.27 -4.33
CA GLY A 602 14.53 14.65 -5.74
C GLY A 602 15.66 13.99 -6.53
N MET A 603 15.47 13.85 -7.82
CA MET A 603 16.54 13.35 -8.70
C MET A 603 17.65 14.38 -8.89
N LYS A 604 18.88 13.89 -9.02
CA LYS A 604 20.06 14.71 -9.31
C LYS A 604 20.58 14.48 -10.72
N ASN A 605 21.30 15.46 -11.24
CA ASN A 605 21.97 15.40 -12.53
C ASN A 605 21.03 15.24 -13.73
N VAL A 606 19.81 15.74 -13.65
CA VAL A 606 18.85 15.73 -14.76
C VAL A 606 19.06 16.98 -15.63
N TYR A 607 19.09 16.78 -16.94
CA TYR A 607 19.31 17.84 -17.93
C TYR A 607 18.28 17.79 -19.06
N GLY A 608 18.09 18.92 -19.75
CA GLY A 608 17.24 19.02 -20.93
C GLY A 608 17.81 18.26 -22.13
N LEU A 609 17.00 17.45 -22.77
CA LEU A 609 17.40 16.57 -23.86
C LEU A 609 17.38 17.29 -25.22
N THR A 610 16.50 18.25 -25.39
CA THR A 610 16.33 19.00 -26.65
C THR A 610 16.10 20.47 -26.41
N GLU A 611 16.22 21.28 -27.47
CA GLU A 611 15.89 22.71 -27.44
C GLU A 611 14.39 22.99 -27.20
N HIS A 612 13.54 21.98 -27.34
CA HIS A 612 12.09 22.08 -27.15
C HIS A 612 11.68 21.72 -25.71
N THR A 613 12.61 21.25 -24.87
CA THR A 613 12.33 20.99 -23.46
C THR A 613 12.03 22.31 -22.74
N GLU A 614 10.83 22.38 -22.18
CA GLU A 614 10.38 23.52 -21.38
C GLU A 614 10.81 23.33 -19.93
N VAL A 615 11.83 24.06 -19.49
CA VAL A 615 12.30 23.98 -18.10
C VAL A 615 11.45 24.93 -17.25
N LEU A 616 10.80 24.38 -16.22
CA LEU A 616 9.86 25.08 -15.35
C LEU A 616 10.46 25.41 -13.99
N GLU A 617 11.39 24.58 -13.52
CA GLU A 617 12.13 24.79 -12.27
C GLU A 617 13.50 24.10 -12.31
N PHE A 618 14.52 24.83 -11.89
CA PHE A 618 15.83 24.30 -11.57
C PHE A 618 16.05 24.21 -10.07
N SER A 619 16.67 23.13 -9.62
CA SER A 619 17.25 23.05 -8.28
C SER A 619 18.57 23.80 -8.23
N ASN A 620 18.68 24.74 -7.30
CA ASN A 620 19.92 25.49 -7.08
C ASN A 620 20.54 26.03 -8.38
N PRO A 621 19.84 26.90 -9.12
CA PRO A 621 20.35 27.40 -10.38
C PRO A 621 21.70 28.10 -10.16
N LYS A 622 22.69 27.74 -10.98
CA LYS A 622 24.01 28.38 -10.97
C LYS A 622 24.12 29.31 -12.14
N VAL A 623 24.71 30.44 -11.91
CA VAL A 623 25.11 31.36 -12.99
C VAL A 623 26.42 30.85 -13.61
N SER A 624 26.57 30.98 -14.90
CA SER A 624 27.74 30.51 -15.65
C SER A 624 29.10 30.86 -15.06
N GLN A 625 29.18 31.95 -14.29
CA GLN A 625 30.40 32.39 -13.64
C GLN A 625 30.83 31.60 -12.40
N GLU A 626 29.95 30.78 -11.84
CA GLU A 626 30.21 30.03 -10.59
C GLU A 626 30.70 28.60 -10.85
N VAL A 627 30.79 28.16 -12.09
CA VAL A 627 31.14 26.78 -12.41
C VAL A 627 32.63 26.71 -12.73
N GLU A 628 33.44 26.40 -11.71
CA GLU A 628 34.85 26.13 -11.88
C GLU A 628 35.11 24.80 -12.56
N GLY A 629 36.05 24.79 -13.50
CA GLY A 629 36.59 23.57 -14.12
C GLY A 629 35.78 22.98 -15.27
N ILE A 630 34.70 23.61 -15.68
CA ILE A 630 33.93 23.21 -16.85
C ILE A 630 34.23 24.17 -18.01
N VAL A 631 34.48 23.59 -19.19
CA VAL A 631 34.57 24.39 -20.42
C VAL A 631 33.15 24.87 -20.78
N MET A 632 32.88 26.13 -20.52
CA MET A 632 31.59 26.73 -20.85
C MET A 632 31.55 27.15 -22.31
N PRO A 633 30.48 26.85 -23.05
CA PRO A 633 30.27 27.41 -24.38
C PRO A 633 30.25 28.94 -24.32
N ALA A 634 30.83 29.62 -25.28
CA ALA A 634 30.89 31.07 -25.33
C ALA A 634 29.50 31.75 -25.32
N ASN A 635 28.45 31.04 -25.70
CA ASN A 635 27.05 31.49 -25.68
C ASN A 635 26.28 31.17 -24.38
N ALA A 636 26.94 30.60 -23.39
CA ALA A 636 26.32 30.23 -22.11
C ALA A 636 26.33 31.41 -21.10
N GLU A 637 27.01 32.49 -21.39
CA GLU A 637 27.10 33.65 -20.53
C GLU A 637 25.69 34.18 -20.18
N GLY A 638 25.43 34.37 -18.89
CA GLY A 638 24.15 34.86 -18.40
C GLY A 638 22.99 33.83 -18.44
N LYS A 639 23.25 32.60 -18.85
CA LYS A 639 22.24 31.52 -18.77
C LYS A 639 22.33 30.81 -17.43
N GLU A 640 21.17 30.55 -16.87
CA GLU A 640 21.04 29.68 -15.71
C GLU A 640 21.13 28.21 -16.15
N PHE A 641 21.77 27.41 -15.33
CA PHE A 641 21.78 25.97 -15.46
C PHE A 641 21.84 25.35 -14.06
N GLY A 642 21.30 24.18 -13.94
CA GLY A 642 21.20 23.46 -12.69
C GLY A 642 20.61 22.07 -12.94
N GLU A 643 20.25 21.44 -11.88
CA GLU A 643 19.51 20.19 -11.95
C GLU A 643 18.04 20.51 -12.21
N ILE A 644 17.48 19.91 -13.27
CA ILE A 644 16.06 20.10 -13.60
C ILE A 644 15.20 19.28 -12.64
N HIS A 645 14.30 19.94 -11.94
CA HIS A 645 13.32 19.28 -11.09
C HIS A 645 11.92 19.25 -11.69
N LEU A 646 11.62 20.17 -12.59
CA LEU A 646 10.32 20.24 -13.27
C LEU A 646 10.53 20.65 -14.71
N ALA A 647 10.02 19.82 -15.62
CA ALA A 647 10.05 20.10 -17.04
C ALA A 647 8.84 19.57 -17.77
N ALA A 648 8.52 20.16 -18.90
CA ALA A 648 7.51 19.68 -19.84
C ALA A 648 8.10 19.55 -21.25
N ASN A 649 7.52 18.70 -22.07
CA ASN A 649 8.00 18.43 -23.43
C ASN A 649 6.86 18.10 -24.38
N PRO A 650 6.74 18.78 -25.53
CA PRO A 650 5.83 18.37 -26.58
C PRO A 650 6.35 17.09 -27.25
N TYR A 651 5.44 16.15 -27.52
CA TYR A 651 5.75 14.89 -28.18
C TYR A 651 4.64 14.48 -29.16
N GLY A 652 4.81 14.74 -30.42
CA GLY A 652 3.76 14.58 -31.41
C GLY A 652 2.58 15.49 -31.13
N LYS A 653 1.39 14.91 -30.90
CA LYS A 653 0.18 15.64 -30.49
C LYS A 653 -0.02 15.67 -28.98
N GLY A 654 0.72 14.86 -28.23
CA GLY A 654 0.68 14.77 -26.79
C GLY A 654 1.87 15.46 -26.11
N ARG A 655 2.00 15.22 -24.82
CA ARG A 655 2.99 15.92 -23.98
C ARG A 655 3.52 14.99 -22.89
N GLY A 656 4.81 15.15 -22.57
CA GLY A 656 5.45 14.60 -21.39
C GLY A 656 5.68 15.64 -20.33
N VAL A 657 5.61 15.26 -19.07
CA VAL A 657 5.98 16.10 -17.91
C VAL A 657 6.87 15.29 -16.97
N TYR A 658 7.91 15.91 -16.48
CA TYR A 658 8.85 15.33 -15.52
C TYR A 658 8.83 16.12 -14.21
N LEU A 659 8.75 15.40 -13.08
CA LEU A 659 8.93 15.93 -11.72
C LEU A 659 10.01 15.11 -11.01
N ALA A 660 10.97 15.78 -10.36
CA ALA A 660 12.06 15.11 -9.66
C ALA A 660 11.63 14.31 -8.42
N GLY A 661 10.48 14.63 -7.86
CA GLY A 661 9.85 13.95 -6.74
C GLY A 661 8.55 14.63 -6.37
N LEU A 662 7.71 13.97 -5.56
CA LEU A 662 6.40 14.50 -5.18
C LEU A 662 5.95 13.99 -3.81
N PRO A 663 6.51 14.49 -2.69
CA PRO A 663 5.93 14.24 -1.39
C PRO A 663 4.53 14.88 -1.31
N TYR A 664 3.64 14.32 -0.49
CA TYR A 664 2.29 14.86 -0.35
C TYR A 664 2.29 16.22 0.35
N SER A 665 1.65 17.17 -0.30
CA SER A 665 1.22 18.46 0.29
C SER A 665 0.07 19.03 -0.55
N PRO A 666 -0.70 20.02 -0.05
CA PRO A 666 -1.69 20.73 -0.86
C PRO A 666 -1.07 21.40 -2.11
N GLU A 667 0.11 21.99 -1.97
CA GLU A 667 0.87 22.61 -3.05
C GLU A 667 1.26 21.57 -4.12
N ASN A 668 1.79 20.44 -3.70
CA ASN A 668 2.18 19.36 -4.61
C ASN A 668 0.98 18.67 -5.24
N THR A 669 -0.14 18.59 -4.53
CA THR A 669 -1.41 18.12 -5.12
C THR A 669 -1.85 19.02 -6.27
N ARG A 670 -1.80 20.33 -6.07
CA ARG A 670 -2.12 21.31 -7.12
C ARG A 670 -1.13 21.23 -8.30
N LEU A 671 0.15 21.12 -8.01
CA LEU A 671 1.19 20.95 -9.02
C LEU A 671 0.96 19.71 -9.87
N LEU A 672 0.70 18.57 -9.23
CA LEU A 672 0.38 17.30 -9.92
C LEU A 672 -0.86 17.43 -10.80
N LEU A 673 -1.95 17.97 -10.28
CA LEU A 673 -3.19 18.12 -11.05
C LEU A 673 -2.96 18.99 -12.29
N ARG A 674 -2.28 20.13 -12.16
CA ARG A 674 -1.94 20.96 -13.31
C ARG A 674 -1.03 20.23 -14.31
N ALA A 675 -0.05 19.47 -13.85
CA ALA A 675 0.81 18.66 -14.71
C ALA A 675 -0.01 17.61 -15.50
N LEU A 676 -0.98 16.96 -14.85
CA LEU A 676 -1.86 15.97 -15.49
C LEU A 676 -2.78 16.60 -16.54
N TYR A 677 -3.43 17.71 -16.20
CA TYR A 677 -4.29 18.42 -17.15
C TYR A 677 -3.51 18.99 -18.34
N TYR A 678 -2.29 19.48 -18.11
CA TYR A 678 -1.40 19.94 -19.17
C TYR A 678 -0.97 18.77 -20.08
N ALA A 679 -0.52 17.68 -19.50
CA ALA A 679 -0.08 16.50 -20.27
C ALA A 679 -1.22 15.92 -21.12
N ALA A 680 -2.43 15.94 -20.61
CA ALA A 680 -3.64 15.49 -21.32
C ALA A 680 -4.21 16.51 -22.31
N ALA A 681 -3.61 17.69 -22.48
CA ALA A 681 -4.13 18.80 -23.29
C ALA A 681 -5.57 19.21 -22.92
N LYS A 682 -5.89 19.20 -21.64
CA LYS A 682 -7.22 19.52 -21.08
C LYS A 682 -7.20 20.72 -20.10
N GLU A 683 -6.30 21.67 -20.31
CA GLU A 683 -6.14 22.84 -19.43
C GLU A 683 -7.45 23.62 -19.23
N GLN A 684 -8.31 23.64 -20.23
CA GLN A 684 -9.62 24.32 -20.21
C GLN A 684 -10.58 23.73 -19.17
N GLU A 685 -10.44 22.42 -18.91
CA GLU A 685 -11.31 21.70 -17.98
C GLU A 685 -10.86 21.90 -16.51
N PHE A 686 -9.61 22.32 -16.29
CA PHE A 686 -9.02 22.42 -14.95
C PHE A 686 -9.78 23.37 -14.01
N LYS A 687 -10.24 24.51 -14.54
CA LYS A 687 -10.94 25.54 -13.75
C LYS A 687 -12.47 25.38 -13.73
N LYS A 688 -13.02 24.25 -14.17
CA LYS A 688 -14.49 24.06 -14.11
C LYS A 688 -14.99 24.04 -12.67
N TRP A 689 -14.38 23.22 -11.81
CA TRP A 689 -14.69 23.11 -10.39
C TRP A 689 -13.41 23.34 -9.62
N TYR A 690 -13.17 24.58 -9.27
CA TYR A 690 -11.85 25.05 -8.88
C TYR A 690 -11.91 25.99 -7.69
N SER A 691 -10.90 25.96 -6.85
CA SER A 691 -10.63 26.90 -5.78
C SER A 691 -9.26 27.54 -5.99
N SER A 692 -9.13 28.85 -5.84
CA SER A 692 -7.84 29.53 -5.92
C SER A 692 -6.92 29.20 -4.74
N ASN A 693 -7.49 28.83 -3.58
CA ASN A 693 -6.73 28.45 -2.39
C ASN A 693 -6.34 26.97 -2.45
N LEU A 694 -5.08 26.67 -2.22
CA LEU A 694 -4.53 25.31 -2.32
C LEU A 694 -5.08 24.33 -1.27
N SER A 695 -5.56 24.86 -0.14
CA SER A 695 -6.10 24.07 0.98
C SER A 695 -7.62 23.93 0.95
N VAL A 696 -8.28 24.49 -0.05
CA VAL A 696 -9.72 24.40 -0.25
C VAL A 696 -9.99 23.63 -1.54
N GLU A 697 -10.88 22.65 -1.48
CA GLU A 697 -11.26 21.83 -2.62
C GLU A 697 -12.72 22.05 -2.99
N VAL A 698 -13.05 21.83 -4.28
CA VAL A 698 -14.42 21.87 -4.78
C VAL A 698 -14.78 20.49 -5.33
N HIS A 699 -15.84 19.90 -4.79
CA HIS A 699 -16.35 18.58 -5.21
C HIS A 699 -17.76 18.74 -5.77
N ALA A 700 -17.94 18.40 -7.04
CA ALA A 700 -19.21 18.59 -7.74
C ALA A 700 -19.95 17.28 -7.96
N TYR A 701 -21.27 17.32 -7.82
CA TYR A 701 -22.19 16.19 -8.00
C TYR A 701 -23.32 16.59 -8.97
N PRO A 702 -23.06 16.61 -10.28
CA PRO A 702 -24.00 17.14 -11.28
C PRO A 702 -25.36 16.44 -11.26
N GLU A 703 -25.40 15.12 -11.00
CA GLU A 703 -26.64 14.36 -10.92
C GLU A 703 -27.59 14.84 -9.80
N LYS A 704 -27.06 15.48 -8.76
CA LYS A 704 -27.83 16.05 -7.65
C LYS A 704 -27.97 17.58 -7.72
N GLY A 705 -27.33 18.21 -8.71
CA GLY A 705 -27.31 19.68 -8.79
C GLY A 705 -26.63 20.34 -7.59
N LEU A 706 -25.62 19.68 -7.00
CA LEU A 706 -24.92 20.14 -5.79
C LEU A 706 -23.40 20.15 -6.01
N TYR A 707 -22.74 21.05 -5.30
CA TYR A 707 -21.29 20.99 -5.10
C TYR A 707 -20.93 21.34 -3.65
N ALA A 708 -19.77 20.87 -3.20
CA ALA A 708 -19.23 21.16 -1.89
C ALA A 708 -17.95 21.97 -2.00
N ILE A 709 -17.81 22.99 -1.15
CA ILE A 709 -16.57 23.71 -0.93
C ILE A 709 -16.03 23.19 0.40
N VAL A 710 -14.80 22.70 0.43
CA VAL A 710 -14.23 21.97 1.57
C VAL A 710 -12.92 22.61 2.01
N ASN A 711 -12.90 23.17 3.20
CA ASN A 711 -11.69 23.66 3.83
C ASN A 711 -11.01 22.51 4.61
N ASN A 712 -9.88 22.02 4.12
CA ASN A 712 -9.13 20.92 4.71
C ASN A 712 -8.08 21.38 5.73
N THR A 713 -8.29 22.55 6.36
CA THR A 713 -7.41 23.09 7.41
C THR A 713 -8.18 23.47 8.67
N ASN A 714 -7.44 23.65 9.76
CA ASN A 714 -7.97 24.15 11.04
C ASN A 714 -7.94 25.69 11.16
N GLU A 715 -7.81 26.38 10.03
CA GLU A 715 -7.78 27.84 9.95
C GLU A 715 -8.85 28.34 8.99
N ALA A 716 -9.31 29.56 9.19
CA ALA A 716 -10.20 30.18 8.23
C ALA A 716 -9.45 30.45 6.92
N GLN A 717 -10.09 30.17 5.79
CA GLN A 717 -9.51 30.31 4.45
C GLN A 717 -10.38 31.22 3.59
N GLU A 718 -9.73 32.18 2.92
CA GLU A 718 -10.35 32.95 1.86
C GLU A 718 -10.00 32.32 0.51
N THR A 719 -10.97 32.19 -0.37
CA THR A 719 -10.77 31.59 -1.69
C THR A 719 -11.76 32.14 -2.71
N GLU A 720 -11.32 32.21 -3.95
CA GLU A 720 -12.20 32.34 -5.11
C GLU A 720 -12.62 30.97 -5.58
N VAL A 721 -13.92 30.71 -5.66
CA VAL A 721 -14.50 29.44 -6.07
C VAL A 721 -15.15 29.59 -7.44
N TYR A 722 -14.88 28.63 -8.33
CA TYR A 722 -15.46 28.53 -9.66
C TYR A 722 -16.48 27.40 -9.69
N ASP A 723 -17.69 27.71 -10.17
CA ASP A 723 -18.74 26.75 -10.40
C ASP A 723 -18.69 26.13 -11.79
N GLY A 724 -19.04 25.07 -12.16
CA GLY A 724 -18.92 24.46 -13.50
C GLY A 724 -19.58 25.26 -14.65
N ASN A 725 -20.29 26.34 -14.35
CA ASN A 725 -20.98 27.20 -15.31
C ASN A 725 -20.14 28.43 -15.71
N GLY A 726 -18.95 28.59 -15.14
CA GLY A 726 -18.04 29.70 -15.39
C GLY A 726 -18.28 30.93 -14.52
N ASN A 727 -19.17 30.84 -13.53
CA ASN A 727 -19.27 31.88 -12.50
C ASN A 727 -18.20 31.65 -11.42
N HIS A 728 -17.80 32.72 -10.75
CA HIS A 728 -16.88 32.66 -9.63
C HIS A 728 -17.26 33.67 -8.57
N GLU A 729 -16.98 33.34 -7.33
CA GLU A 729 -17.21 34.19 -6.17
C GLU A 729 -16.11 34.03 -5.13
N THR A 730 -15.84 35.08 -4.38
CA THR A 730 -14.93 35.01 -3.23
C THR A 730 -15.70 34.62 -1.98
N VAL A 731 -15.27 33.57 -1.31
CA VAL A 731 -15.88 33.07 -0.08
C VAL A 731 -14.84 32.97 1.04
N ILE A 732 -15.33 33.14 2.27
CA ILE A 732 -14.56 32.86 3.48
C ILE A 732 -15.09 31.56 4.08
N MET A 733 -14.23 30.58 4.23
CA MET A 733 -14.52 29.29 4.85
C MET A 733 -14.01 29.26 6.28
N ASN A 734 -14.85 28.81 7.22
CA ASN A 734 -14.41 28.58 8.59
C ASN A 734 -13.45 27.38 8.68
N PRO A 735 -12.73 27.23 9.81
CA PRO A 735 -11.91 26.04 10.05
C PRO A 735 -12.70 24.74 9.82
N SER A 736 -12.14 23.84 9.01
CA SER A 736 -12.70 22.52 8.68
C SER A 736 -14.13 22.53 8.09
N GLU A 737 -14.64 23.67 7.60
CA GLU A 737 -15.98 23.81 7.06
C GLU A 737 -16.18 23.02 5.78
N ILE A 738 -17.33 22.36 5.66
CA ILE A 738 -17.90 21.86 4.41
C ILE A 738 -19.14 22.69 4.12
N ARG A 739 -19.15 23.38 2.99
CA ARG A 739 -20.28 24.18 2.54
C ARG A 739 -20.90 23.56 1.29
N TRP A 740 -22.17 23.22 1.38
CA TRP A 740 -22.94 22.70 0.26
C TRP A 740 -23.66 23.81 -0.47
N GLU A 741 -23.49 23.88 -1.80
CA GLU A 741 -24.11 24.88 -2.65
C GLU A 741 -24.86 24.20 -3.80
N HIS A 742 -25.86 24.89 -4.36
CA HIS A 742 -26.60 24.45 -5.54
C HIS A 742 -25.92 24.93 -6.83
N MET A 743 -25.97 24.09 -7.87
CA MET A 743 -25.48 24.43 -9.22
C MET A 743 -26.40 25.40 -9.96
#